data_a7402f288dcc1737737ddc264329e995
#
_entry.id   a7402f288dcc1737737ddc264329e995
#
_cell.length_a   1.000
_cell.length_b   1.000
_cell.length_c   1.000
_cell.angle_alpha   90.00
_cell.angle_beta   90.00
_cell.angle_gamma   90.00
#
_symmetry.space_group_name_H-M   'P 1'
#
loop_
_entity.id
_entity.type
_entity.pdbx_description
1 polymer ?
#
loop_
_entity_poly.entity_id
_entity_poly.type
_entity_poly.pdbx_seq_one_letter_code
_entity_poly.pdbx_strand_id
1 'polypeptide(L)'
;MSEHGVIRHLMWVGLTAGRGAEAGRVRFIALTAATALLALGIAAMVVVHASYQGQAQRGTARHPVTQEDRPDLPTTALWSKATDSVAHGGSFSVVFITPLTADAPLPPGLDAWPAPGEAVLSPGLRTRGAADGIATRYGHAVGRIGAEGLQSPDELLAYVRPRAGLPVDEALNVVGYGMAPHAAVVRLGQLDDARPEWAFQTMPGLLVLLPVAVLLVVAARTGSRNRDRRTALVDALGGTSRARALIVLGEAGMPVLAGAVIATGVVGAFWACDVRLPVTGFVVSAQDVRAHGRELALAVVTAAMVVVATCVVAARFTPTAGSNRPTGARRPPMRWAALCPVLLLIAVLGPRLWAAGTPGNVLTNWAGAAGTLATLPAAIAVLGALLGRRMSRAGRRFGRPGLLVAGQRMATHPGPLARMTAGLVIALGLLVQIVAWQGLFGAEARAAQATVERIGSSALVVRPRSTTTPRQMAAFVRELPPTVEAVRMINAPERFAVTLEGTCRGLTALQLPCRDVPVRVGGELKDQRAREIVEWSASGADSVTARESAEPADAAASTPGEVPLTVLVSVDGRELSVPALKQLAYRVLPRGLAIDTAGGEWLTTGQIKRGQGLWITCFGFVGILVLAGVSVISGTAEFLRNGRALAPISVLSGNRRIHWSTAAWSLLVPFVLAGFVGCVVGTWLAYPKTADGASYISGSFLLLCVLAVSVMGLLAWGWGAHVAARQAAEWRPRGD
;
A
#
# COMPACT_ATOMS: atom_id res chain seq x y z
N MET A 1 -18.04 -44.05 33.56
CA MET A 1 -18.14 -43.21 32.38
C MET A 1 -16.93 -43.49 31.48
N SER A 2 -17.15 -43.76 30.22
CA SER A 2 -16.04 -43.94 29.29
C SER A 2 -15.24 -42.62 29.20
N GLU A 3 -13.96 -42.74 28.92
CA GLU A 3 -13.06 -41.58 28.79
C GLU A 3 -13.60 -40.54 27.79
N HIS A 4 -14.21 -41.01 26.70
CA HIS A 4 -14.91 -40.20 25.69
C HIS A 4 -16.12 -39.42 26.26
N GLY A 5 -16.85 -40.00 27.23
CA GLY A 5 -17.96 -39.33 27.88
C GLY A 5 -17.52 -38.16 28.77
N VAL A 6 -16.38 -38.32 29.45
CA VAL A 6 -15.81 -37.25 30.28
C VAL A 6 -15.31 -36.10 29.42
N ILE A 7 -14.60 -36.36 28.32
CA ILE A 7 -14.11 -35.36 27.40
C ILE A 7 -15.27 -34.52 26.83
N ARG A 8 -16.30 -35.18 26.32
CA ARG A 8 -17.48 -34.52 25.76
C ARG A 8 -18.21 -33.68 26.79
N HIS A 9 -18.32 -34.16 28.02
CA HIS A 9 -18.97 -33.43 29.13
C HIS A 9 -18.18 -32.19 29.51
N LEU A 10 -16.84 -32.27 29.63
CA LEU A 10 -15.99 -31.12 29.94
C LEU A 10 -16.03 -30.05 28.82
N MET A 11 -16.05 -30.45 27.57
CA MET A 11 -16.21 -29.54 26.45
C MET A 11 -17.59 -28.85 26.44
N TRP A 12 -18.66 -29.60 26.78
CA TRP A 12 -20.01 -29.06 26.88
C TRP A 12 -20.15 -28.05 28.05
N VAL A 13 -19.53 -28.34 29.21
CA VAL A 13 -19.40 -27.39 30.30
C VAL A 13 -18.69 -26.13 29.88
N GLY A 14 -17.61 -26.25 29.09
CA GLY A 14 -16.92 -25.08 28.52
C GLY A 14 -17.82 -24.23 27.62
N LEU A 15 -18.57 -24.86 26.73
CA LEU A 15 -19.49 -24.23 25.79
C LEU A 15 -20.62 -23.46 26.49
N THR A 16 -21.27 -24.07 27.47
CA THR A 16 -22.35 -23.44 28.29
C THR A 16 -21.80 -22.31 29.14
N ALA A 17 -20.62 -22.49 29.73
CA ALA A 17 -19.93 -21.49 30.52
C ALA A 17 -19.54 -20.25 29.72
N GLY A 18 -19.18 -20.42 28.44
CA GLY A 18 -18.86 -19.31 27.51
C GLY A 18 -20.10 -18.43 27.21
N ARG A 19 -21.26 -19.06 27.05
CA ARG A 19 -22.52 -18.36 26.76
C ARG A 19 -23.04 -17.54 27.96
N GLY A 20 -22.85 -17.99 29.18
CA GLY A 20 -23.30 -17.34 30.41
C GLY A 20 -22.35 -16.32 31.02
N ALA A 21 -21.18 -16.08 30.41
CA ALA A 21 -20.17 -15.17 30.95
C ALA A 21 -20.52 -13.70 30.71
N GLU A 22 -20.17 -12.84 31.68
CA GLU A 22 -20.47 -11.38 31.69
C GLU A 22 -19.99 -10.63 30.45
N ALA A 23 -18.83 -11.03 29.89
CA ALA A 23 -18.25 -10.51 28.66
C ALA A 23 -18.30 -11.55 27.52
N GLY A 24 -19.19 -12.55 27.62
CA GLY A 24 -19.23 -13.68 26.69
C GLY A 24 -19.41 -13.24 25.23
N ARG A 25 -20.32 -12.29 24.97
CA ARG A 25 -20.53 -11.75 23.61
C ARG A 25 -19.32 -10.99 23.09
N VAL A 26 -18.69 -10.15 23.92
CA VAL A 26 -17.49 -9.40 23.54
C VAL A 26 -16.35 -10.34 23.20
N ARG A 27 -16.14 -11.35 24.04
CA ARG A 27 -15.11 -12.36 23.83
C ARG A 27 -15.39 -13.22 22.61
N PHE A 28 -16.65 -13.61 22.39
CA PHE A 28 -17.06 -14.34 21.20
C PHE A 28 -16.70 -13.57 19.94
N ILE A 29 -17.13 -12.30 19.85
CA ILE A 29 -16.82 -11.43 18.69
C ILE A 29 -15.31 -11.24 18.55
N ALA A 30 -14.59 -11.01 19.65
CA ALA A 30 -13.14 -10.80 19.63
C ALA A 30 -12.37 -12.03 19.16
N LEU A 31 -12.72 -13.24 19.60
CA LEU A 31 -12.09 -14.48 19.17
C LEU A 31 -12.47 -14.85 17.75
N THR A 32 -13.72 -14.65 17.34
CA THR A 32 -14.17 -14.83 15.94
C THR A 32 -13.39 -13.90 15.01
N ALA A 33 -13.31 -12.61 15.35
CA ALA A 33 -12.55 -11.63 14.56
C ALA A 33 -11.05 -11.97 14.55
N ALA A 34 -10.45 -12.34 15.69
CA ALA A 34 -9.05 -12.72 15.75
C ALA A 34 -8.75 -13.95 14.89
N THR A 35 -9.62 -14.96 14.90
CA THR A 35 -9.46 -16.16 14.08
C THR A 35 -9.60 -15.84 12.61
N ALA A 36 -10.65 -15.12 12.23
CA ALA A 36 -10.89 -14.73 10.83
C ALA A 36 -9.73 -13.88 10.28
N LEU A 37 -9.32 -12.85 11.00
CA LEU A 37 -8.24 -11.95 10.57
C LEU A 37 -6.87 -12.64 10.55
N LEU A 38 -6.58 -13.55 11.50
CA LEU A 38 -5.35 -14.33 11.48
C LEU A 38 -5.31 -15.28 10.28
N ALA A 39 -6.42 -16.00 10.04
CA ALA A 39 -6.53 -16.88 8.88
C ALA A 39 -6.41 -16.12 7.57
N LEU A 40 -7.09 -14.99 7.42
CA LEU A 40 -7.00 -14.12 6.24
C LEU A 40 -5.62 -13.51 6.08
N GLY A 41 -4.95 -13.12 7.18
CA GLY A 41 -3.58 -12.59 7.14
C GLY A 41 -2.57 -13.63 6.66
N ILE A 42 -2.63 -14.87 7.16
CA ILE A 42 -1.78 -15.97 6.70
C ILE A 42 -2.15 -16.35 5.26
N ALA A 43 -3.44 -16.44 4.92
CA ALA A 43 -3.89 -16.71 3.56
C ALA A 43 -3.42 -15.63 2.58
N ALA A 44 -3.42 -14.34 2.97
CA ALA A 44 -2.90 -13.27 2.14
C ALA A 44 -1.41 -13.45 1.82
N MET A 45 -0.60 -13.92 2.78
CA MET A 45 0.81 -14.24 2.51
C MET A 45 0.95 -15.41 1.52
N VAL A 46 0.09 -16.44 1.62
CA VAL A 46 0.06 -17.55 0.65
C VAL A 46 -0.38 -17.04 -0.74
N VAL A 47 -1.39 -16.17 -0.82
CA VAL A 47 -1.84 -15.57 -2.10
C VAL A 47 -0.75 -14.72 -2.72
N VAL A 48 -0.01 -13.95 -1.93
CA VAL A 48 1.16 -13.18 -2.41
C VAL A 48 2.19 -14.15 -3.00
N HIS A 49 2.56 -15.21 -2.28
CA HIS A 49 3.49 -16.24 -2.77
C HIS A 49 2.99 -16.89 -4.07
N ALA A 50 1.73 -17.31 -4.11
CA ALA A 50 1.10 -17.88 -5.29
C ALA A 50 1.16 -16.93 -6.50
N SER A 51 0.87 -15.64 -6.29
CA SER A 51 0.93 -14.64 -7.34
C SER A 51 2.36 -14.45 -7.87
N TYR A 52 3.36 -14.36 -6.99
CA TYR A 52 4.76 -14.25 -7.40
C TYR A 52 5.23 -15.49 -8.16
N GLN A 53 4.90 -16.70 -7.68
CA GLN A 53 5.25 -17.94 -8.37
C GLN A 53 4.57 -18.06 -9.74
N GLY A 54 3.25 -17.81 -9.80
CA GLY A 54 2.51 -17.87 -11.06
C GLY A 54 3.03 -16.86 -12.09
N GLN A 55 3.30 -15.63 -11.67
CA GLN A 55 3.89 -14.59 -12.53
C GLN A 55 5.30 -14.98 -12.99
N ALA A 56 6.14 -15.51 -12.10
CA ALA A 56 7.49 -15.95 -12.46
C ALA A 56 7.47 -17.12 -13.45
N GLN A 57 6.59 -18.10 -13.25
CA GLN A 57 6.44 -19.25 -14.16
C GLN A 57 6.00 -18.79 -15.56
N ARG A 58 4.95 -17.97 -15.67
CA ARG A 58 4.46 -17.43 -16.95
C ARG A 58 5.47 -16.47 -17.57
N GLY A 59 6.17 -15.68 -16.74
CA GLY A 59 7.27 -14.84 -17.19
C GLY A 59 8.39 -15.66 -17.83
N THR A 60 8.88 -16.69 -17.13
CA THR A 60 9.92 -17.59 -17.65
C THR A 60 9.46 -18.31 -18.91
N ALA A 61 8.23 -18.82 -18.96
CA ALA A 61 7.72 -19.55 -20.13
C ALA A 61 7.76 -18.73 -21.43
N ARG A 62 7.57 -17.42 -21.36
CA ARG A 62 7.57 -16.53 -22.55
C ARG A 62 8.90 -15.86 -22.86
N HIS A 63 9.93 -16.02 -22.00
CA HIS A 63 11.24 -15.45 -22.30
C HIS A 63 11.89 -16.16 -23.49
N PRO A 64 12.44 -15.38 -24.44
CA PRO A 64 13.12 -15.96 -25.58
C PRO A 64 14.41 -16.65 -25.12
N VAL A 65 14.65 -17.81 -25.70
CA VAL A 65 15.96 -18.49 -25.67
C VAL A 65 16.72 -18.02 -26.86
N THR A 66 17.84 -17.35 -26.63
CA THR A 66 18.66 -16.79 -27.73
C THR A 66 19.63 -17.84 -28.28
N GLN A 67 20.15 -17.57 -29.49
CA GLN A 67 21.20 -18.41 -30.07
C GLN A 67 22.50 -18.37 -29.24
N GLU A 68 22.73 -17.31 -28.48
CA GLU A 68 23.85 -17.24 -27.53
C GLU A 68 23.69 -18.23 -26.37
N ASP A 69 22.44 -18.47 -25.91
CA ASP A 69 22.12 -19.46 -24.87
C ASP A 69 22.22 -20.90 -25.36
N ARG A 70 21.89 -21.11 -26.64
CA ARG A 70 21.85 -22.42 -27.27
C ARG A 70 22.46 -22.37 -28.68
N PRO A 71 23.82 -22.30 -28.80
CA PRO A 71 24.53 -22.20 -30.09
C PRO A 71 24.31 -23.41 -30.99
N ASP A 72 23.88 -24.53 -30.42
CA ASP A 72 23.61 -25.79 -31.13
C ASP A 72 22.30 -25.77 -31.93
N LEU A 73 21.40 -24.82 -31.69
CA LEU A 73 20.11 -24.73 -32.35
C LEU A 73 20.07 -23.63 -33.43
N PRO A 74 19.36 -23.85 -34.56
CA PRO A 74 19.21 -22.83 -35.56
C PRO A 74 18.27 -21.71 -35.10
N THR A 75 18.53 -20.48 -35.55
CA THR A 75 17.61 -19.36 -35.32
C THR A 75 16.30 -19.59 -36.04
N THR A 76 15.20 -19.54 -35.31
CA THR A 76 13.84 -19.76 -35.84
C THR A 76 13.02 -18.48 -35.96
N ALA A 77 13.34 -17.46 -35.15
CA ALA A 77 12.64 -16.19 -35.17
C ALA A 77 13.56 -15.03 -34.73
N LEU A 78 13.18 -13.82 -35.13
CA LEU A 78 13.77 -12.58 -34.65
C LEU A 78 12.85 -11.96 -33.58
N TRP A 79 13.45 -11.41 -32.51
CA TRP A 79 12.76 -10.85 -31.40
C TRP A 79 13.40 -9.52 -30.96
N SER A 80 12.57 -8.54 -30.65
CA SER A 80 13.04 -7.26 -30.12
C SER A 80 12.00 -6.65 -29.19
N LYS A 81 12.45 -6.08 -28.08
CA LYS A 81 11.58 -5.42 -27.09
C LYS A 81 11.63 -3.90 -27.25
N ALA A 82 10.48 -3.28 -27.05
CA ALA A 82 10.37 -1.85 -26.88
C ALA A 82 9.39 -1.52 -25.77
N THR A 83 9.46 -0.29 -25.27
CA THR A 83 8.49 0.26 -24.33
C THR A 83 7.64 1.30 -25.03
N ASP A 84 6.33 1.26 -24.81
CA ASP A 84 5.37 2.27 -25.24
C ASP A 84 4.45 2.63 -24.07
N SER A 85 3.61 3.65 -24.23
CA SER A 85 2.72 4.15 -23.19
C SER A 85 1.32 4.43 -23.71
N VAL A 86 0.32 4.33 -22.81
CA VAL A 86 -1.04 4.81 -23.00
C VAL A 86 -1.39 5.82 -21.91
N ALA A 87 -2.18 6.84 -22.24
CA ALA A 87 -2.41 8.01 -21.39
C ALA A 87 -2.87 7.66 -19.98
N HIS A 88 -3.75 6.69 -19.82
CA HIS A 88 -4.32 6.28 -18.52
C HIS A 88 -3.84 4.91 -18.03
N GLY A 89 -2.99 4.21 -18.80
CA GLY A 89 -2.55 2.85 -18.48
C GLY A 89 -1.08 2.71 -18.08
N GLY A 90 -0.31 3.75 -18.24
CA GLY A 90 1.14 3.73 -18.01
C GLY A 90 1.92 3.11 -19.16
N SER A 91 3.18 2.76 -18.91
CA SER A 91 4.06 2.10 -19.86
C SER A 91 3.79 0.61 -19.94
N PHE A 92 4.11 0.03 -21.09
CA PHE A 92 3.97 -1.40 -21.34
C PHE A 92 5.03 -1.88 -22.34
N SER A 93 5.26 -3.19 -22.34
CA SER A 93 6.17 -3.82 -23.28
C SER A 93 5.50 -4.08 -24.63
N VAL A 94 6.20 -3.72 -25.70
CA VAL A 94 5.87 -4.08 -27.06
C VAL A 94 6.96 -5.02 -27.55
N VAL A 95 6.58 -6.21 -27.98
CA VAL A 95 7.49 -7.22 -28.47
C VAL A 95 7.33 -7.33 -29.98
N PHE A 96 8.36 -6.97 -30.69
CA PHE A 96 8.45 -7.15 -32.15
C PHE A 96 8.97 -8.53 -32.46
N ILE A 97 8.25 -9.26 -33.31
CA ILE A 97 8.54 -10.67 -33.64
C ILE A 97 8.46 -10.88 -35.14
N THR A 98 9.38 -11.69 -35.67
CA THR A 98 9.36 -12.10 -37.08
C THR A 98 9.79 -13.56 -37.15
N PRO A 99 8.92 -14.51 -37.55
CA PRO A 99 9.33 -15.91 -37.78
C PRO A 99 10.22 -15.97 -39.04
N LEU A 100 11.28 -16.76 -38.96
CA LEU A 100 12.19 -17.04 -40.06
C LEU A 100 11.90 -18.37 -40.72
N THR A 101 11.33 -19.32 -39.99
CA THR A 101 10.96 -20.66 -40.44
C THR A 101 9.46 -20.88 -40.23
N ALA A 102 8.88 -21.77 -41.04
CA ALA A 102 7.44 -22.08 -40.95
C ALA A 102 7.06 -22.83 -39.66
N ASP A 103 8.01 -23.54 -39.08
CA ASP A 103 7.89 -24.31 -37.83
C ASP A 103 8.43 -23.57 -36.59
N ALA A 104 8.65 -22.24 -36.70
CA ALA A 104 9.11 -21.43 -35.58
C ALA A 104 8.16 -21.60 -34.37
N PRO A 105 8.69 -21.85 -33.12
CA PRO A 105 7.88 -22.02 -31.96
C PRO A 105 7.16 -20.72 -31.60
N LEU A 106 5.86 -20.82 -31.29
CA LEU A 106 5.04 -19.67 -30.87
C LEU A 106 5.40 -19.22 -29.46
N PRO A 107 5.44 -17.91 -29.21
CA PRO A 107 5.42 -17.41 -27.85
C PRO A 107 4.17 -17.91 -27.11
N PRO A 108 4.27 -18.31 -25.83
CA PRO A 108 3.11 -18.70 -25.07
C PRO A 108 2.00 -17.64 -25.11
N GLY A 109 0.75 -18.09 -25.25
CA GLY A 109 -0.42 -17.21 -25.37
C GLY A 109 -0.73 -16.70 -26.77
N LEU A 110 0.03 -17.09 -27.78
CA LEU A 110 -0.32 -16.86 -29.19
C LEU A 110 -0.81 -18.18 -29.82
N ASP A 111 -1.96 -18.11 -30.49
CA ASP A 111 -2.54 -19.25 -31.23
C ASP A 111 -1.89 -19.41 -32.61
N ALA A 112 -1.41 -18.32 -33.19
CA ALA A 112 -0.75 -18.27 -34.48
C ALA A 112 0.18 -17.04 -34.59
N TRP A 113 1.16 -17.11 -35.50
CA TRP A 113 1.98 -15.95 -35.84
C TRP A 113 1.13 -14.87 -36.53
N PRO A 114 1.20 -13.61 -36.05
CA PRO A 114 0.53 -12.51 -36.75
C PRO A 114 1.11 -12.31 -38.14
N ALA A 115 0.29 -11.89 -39.12
CA ALA A 115 0.75 -11.53 -40.44
C ALA A 115 1.58 -10.22 -40.42
N PRO A 116 2.41 -9.93 -41.44
CA PRO A 116 3.15 -8.67 -41.54
C PRO A 116 2.22 -7.45 -41.43
N GLY A 117 2.43 -6.58 -40.47
CA GLY A 117 1.59 -5.42 -40.16
C GLY A 117 0.43 -5.71 -39.24
N GLU A 118 0.40 -6.88 -38.57
CA GLU A 118 -0.56 -7.22 -37.55
C GLU A 118 0.04 -7.21 -36.16
N ALA A 119 -0.83 -7.05 -35.17
CA ALA A 119 -0.49 -7.07 -33.76
C ALA A 119 -1.49 -7.90 -32.94
N VAL A 120 -1.00 -8.65 -31.96
CA VAL A 120 -1.82 -9.37 -30.98
C VAL A 120 -1.70 -8.65 -29.64
N LEU A 121 -2.82 -8.20 -29.09
CA LEU A 121 -2.87 -7.37 -27.90
C LEU A 121 -3.41 -8.16 -26.69
N SER A 122 -2.86 -7.90 -25.51
CA SER A 122 -3.46 -8.40 -24.26
C SER A 122 -4.83 -7.80 -24.02
N PRO A 123 -5.75 -8.51 -23.32
CA PRO A 123 -7.08 -8.00 -22.97
C PRO A 123 -7.00 -6.67 -22.18
N GLY A 124 -6.03 -6.57 -21.26
CA GLY A 124 -5.79 -5.35 -20.47
C GLY A 124 -5.42 -4.15 -21.35
N LEU A 125 -4.51 -4.34 -22.32
CA LEU A 125 -4.08 -3.28 -23.23
C LEU A 125 -5.21 -2.85 -24.17
N ARG A 126 -5.96 -3.78 -24.70
CA ARG A 126 -7.11 -3.49 -25.56
C ARG A 126 -8.16 -2.62 -24.86
N THR A 127 -8.41 -2.90 -23.58
CA THR A 127 -9.40 -2.15 -22.79
C THR A 127 -8.88 -0.77 -22.39
N ARG A 128 -7.67 -0.69 -21.81
CA ARG A 128 -7.11 0.58 -21.30
C ARG A 128 -6.61 1.50 -22.42
N GLY A 129 -6.12 0.95 -23.52
CA GLY A 129 -5.65 1.72 -24.66
C GLY A 129 -6.70 2.05 -25.72
N ALA A 130 -7.98 1.73 -25.48
CA ALA A 130 -9.03 1.94 -26.47
C ALA A 130 -9.13 3.41 -26.91
N ALA A 131 -9.11 4.34 -25.93
CA ALA A 131 -9.14 5.78 -26.19
C ALA A 131 -7.88 6.30 -26.89
N ASP A 132 -6.76 5.58 -26.79
CA ASP A 132 -5.46 5.92 -27.37
C ASP A 132 -5.24 5.30 -28.78
N GLY A 133 -6.27 4.74 -29.39
CA GLY A 133 -6.21 4.16 -30.72
C GLY A 133 -5.31 2.93 -30.82
N ILE A 134 -5.13 2.18 -29.71
CA ILE A 134 -4.21 1.05 -29.64
C ILE A 134 -4.49 -0.04 -30.67
N ALA A 135 -5.77 -0.18 -31.08
CA ALA A 135 -6.20 -1.20 -32.05
C ALA A 135 -5.57 -1.01 -33.46
N THR A 136 -5.18 0.21 -33.79
CA THR A 136 -4.60 0.56 -35.10
C THR A 136 -3.16 1.10 -35.00
N ARG A 137 -2.65 1.30 -33.78
CA ARG A 137 -1.33 1.90 -33.55
C ARG A 137 -0.20 1.11 -34.21
N TYR A 138 -0.25 -0.22 -34.11
CA TYR A 138 0.79 -1.14 -34.65
C TYR A 138 0.38 -1.80 -35.96
N GLY A 139 -0.58 -1.26 -36.67
CA GLY A 139 -1.19 -1.85 -37.84
C GLY A 139 -2.60 -2.37 -37.52
N HIS A 140 -2.89 -3.64 -37.80
CA HIS A 140 -4.21 -4.23 -37.53
C HIS A 140 -4.14 -5.14 -36.30
N ALA A 141 -4.98 -4.87 -35.29
CA ALA A 141 -5.02 -5.72 -34.11
C ALA A 141 -5.86 -6.96 -34.38
N VAL A 142 -5.24 -8.14 -34.29
CA VAL A 142 -5.85 -9.46 -34.46
C VAL A 142 -5.75 -10.26 -33.18
N GLY A 143 -6.71 -11.12 -32.90
CA GLY A 143 -6.64 -12.06 -31.77
C GLY A 143 -6.50 -11.42 -30.38
N ARG A 144 -6.12 -12.26 -29.39
CA ARG A 144 -5.83 -11.87 -28.01
C ARG A 144 -4.69 -12.74 -27.49
N ILE A 145 -3.86 -12.18 -26.61
CA ILE A 145 -2.85 -12.96 -25.89
C ILE A 145 -3.56 -13.78 -24.82
N GLY A 146 -3.35 -15.10 -24.83
CA GLY A 146 -3.89 -16.04 -23.85
C GLY A 146 -3.30 -15.87 -22.46
N ALA A 147 -3.96 -16.40 -21.44
CA ALA A 147 -3.58 -16.26 -20.04
C ALA A 147 -2.20 -16.86 -19.72
N GLU A 148 -1.80 -17.90 -20.43
CA GLU A 148 -0.48 -18.53 -20.31
C GLU A 148 0.68 -17.62 -20.74
N GLY A 149 0.42 -16.66 -21.63
CA GLY A 149 1.40 -15.66 -22.08
C GLY A 149 1.45 -14.39 -21.23
N LEU A 150 0.58 -14.26 -20.21
CA LEU A 150 0.46 -13.05 -19.40
C LEU A 150 0.89 -13.32 -17.96
N GLN A 151 1.72 -12.46 -17.37
CA GLN A 151 2.09 -12.55 -15.97
C GLN A 151 0.87 -12.32 -15.05
N SER A 152 0.00 -11.38 -15.41
CA SER A 152 -1.26 -11.12 -14.70
C SER A 152 -2.40 -10.94 -15.71
N PRO A 153 -3.67 -11.18 -15.30
CA PRO A 153 -4.83 -11.06 -16.20
C PRO A 153 -5.00 -9.66 -16.79
N ASP A 154 -4.50 -8.62 -16.12
CA ASP A 154 -4.60 -7.23 -16.55
C ASP A 154 -3.28 -6.65 -17.10
N GLU A 155 -2.31 -7.50 -17.39
CA GLU A 155 -1.03 -7.08 -17.98
C GLU A 155 -1.22 -6.39 -19.32
N LEU A 156 -0.43 -5.33 -19.53
CA LEU A 156 -0.38 -4.61 -20.80
C LEU A 156 0.79 -5.15 -21.63
N LEU A 157 0.49 -5.83 -22.74
CA LEU A 157 1.46 -6.44 -23.62
C LEU A 157 0.96 -6.43 -25.07
N ALA A 158 1.86 -6.18 -26.02
CA ALA A 158 1.61 -6.30 -27.43
C ALA A 158 2.69 -7.15 -28.11
N TYR A 159 2.30 -8.11 -28.93
CA TYR A 159 3.15 -8.77 -29.91
C TYR A 159 2.86 -8.16 -31.27
N VAL A 160 3.90 -7.68 -31.96
CA VAL A 160 3.77 -6.94 -33.21
C VAL A 160 4.68 -7.56 -34.29
N ARG A 161 4.14 -7.81 -35.46
CA ARG A 161 4.97 -8.18 -36.62
C ARG A 161 5.05 -6.98 -37.56
N PRO A 162 6.23 -6.31 -37.65
CA PRO A 162 6.40 -5.17 -38.52
C PRO A 162 6.22 -5.55 -40.01
N ARG A 163 5.67 -4.65 -40.82
CA ARG A 163 5.46 -4.89 -42.25
C ARG A 163 6.75 -5.17 -43.00
N ALA A 164 7.81 -4.43 -42.68
CA ALA A 164 9.14 -4.58 -43.31
C ALA A 164 10.00 -5.69 -42.65
N GLY A 165 9.45 -6.44 -41.66
CA GLY A 165 10.23 -7.35 -40.84
C GLY A 165 11.13 -6.63 -39.83
N LEU A 166 11.96 -7.39 -39.13
CA LEU A 166 13.00 -6.87 -38.23
C LEU A 166 14.37 -7.00 -38.90
N PRO A 167 15.20 -5.95 -38.85
CA PRO A 167 16.61 -6.10 -39.22
C PRO A 167 17.32 -7.07 -38.29
N VAL A 168 18.16 -7.95 -38.84
CA VAL A 168 18.86 -9.00 -38.08
C VAL A 168 19.85 -8.40 -37.07
N ASP A 169 20.48 -7.31 -37.40
CA ASP A 169 21.43 -6.56 -36.58
C ASP A 169 20.77 -5.79 -35.43
N GLU A 170 19.45 -5.59 -35.50
CA GLU A 170 18.65 -4.90 -34.43
C GLU A 170 17.80 -5.85 -33.59
N ALA A 171 17.86 -7.14 -33.83
CA ALA A 171 17.01 -8.14 -33.19
C ALA A 171 17.84 -9.25 -32.54
N LEU A 172 17.29 -9.87 -31.52
CA LEU A 172 17.82 -11.08 -30.91
C LEU A 172 17.44 -12.29 -31.80
N ASN A 173 18.40 -13.15 -32.04
CA ASN A 173 18.20 -14.44 -32.68
C ASN A 173 17.61 -15.44 -31.70
N VAL A 174 16.36 -15.82 -31.91
CA VAL A 174 15.60 -16.69 -31.01
C VAL A 174 15.51 -18.10 -31.57
N VAL A 175 15.79 -19.09 -30.75
CA VAL A 175 15.71 -20.51 -31.06
C VAL A 175 14.50 -21.18 -30.39
N GLY A 176 13.90 -20.53 -29.37
CA GLY A 176 12.73 -21.04 -28.62
C GLY A 176 12.33 -20.13 -27.49
N TYR A 177 11.48 -20.64 -26.60
CA TYR A 177 11.00 -19.94 -25.41
C TYR A 177 11.11 -20.83 -24.17
N GLY A 178 11.12 -20.26 -22.96
CA GLY A 178 11.02 -21.00 -21.72
C GLY A 178 12.29 -21.07 -20.87
N MET A 179 13.26 -20.22 -21.11
CA MET A 179 14.46 -20.10 -20.28
C MET A 179 14.39 -18.87 -19.35
N ALA A 180 15.00 -18.97 -18.17
CA ALA A 180 15.12 -17.83 -17.27
C ALA A 180 16.00 -16.73 -17.91
N PRO A 181 15.61 -15.44 -17.82
CA PRO A 181 16.32 -14.36 -18.49
C PRO A 181 17.71 -14.14 -17.89
N HIS A 182 18.75 -14.17 -18.73
CA HIS A 182 20.13 -13.87 -18.36
C HIS A 182 20.42 -12.37 -18.40
N ALA A 183 19.79 -11.65 -19.33
CA ALA A 183 20.01 -10.22 -19.52
C ALA A 183 18.74 -9.40 -19.29
N ALA A 184 18.90 -8.15 -18.83
CA ALA A 184 17.79 -7.22 -18.63
C ALA A 184 17.01 -6.91 -19.93
N VAL A 185 17.69 -7.00 -21.08
CA VAL A 185 17.11 -6.73 -22.42
C VAL A 185 15.95 -7.66 -22.76
N VAL A 186 15.98 -8.90 -22.29
CA VAL A 186 14.94 -9.91 -22.60
C VAL A 186 13.82 -9.96 -21.56
N ARG A 187 13.96 -9.28 -20.41
CA ARG A 187 12.93 -9.31 -19.37
C ARG A 187 11.65 -8.62 -19.83
N LEU A 188 10.53 -9.25 -19.60
CA LEU A 188 9.20 -8.76 -19.93
C LEU A 188 8.31 -8.77 -18.70
N GLY A 189 7.53 -7.70 -18.49
CA GLY A 189 6.44 -7.66 -17.54
C GLY A 189 6.71 -6.91 -16.25
N GLN A 190 5.73 -6.97 -15.37
CA GLN A 190 5.65 -6.13 -14.15
C GLN A 190 6.58 -6.58 -13.03
N LEU A 191 7.08 -7.82 -13.05
CA LEU A 191 7.98 -8.33 -12.00
C LEU A 191 9.35 -7.66 -12.00
N ASP A 192 9.78 -7.08 -13.11
CA ASP A 192 11.08 -6.38 -13.18
C ASP A 192 11.11 -5.13 -12.28
N ASP A 193 9.96 -4.47 -12.16
CA ASP A 193 9.79 -3.28 -11.32
C ASP A 193 9.20 -3.62 -9.93
N ALA A 194 8.86 -4.90 -9.69
CA ALA A 194 8.30 -5.33 -8.42
C ALA A 194 9.40 -5.49 -7.36
N ARG A 195 9.03 -5.26 -6.11
CA ARG A 195 9.90 -5.58 -4.99
C ARG A 195 10.09 -7.11 -4.91
N PRO A 196 11.26 -7.60 -4.48
CA PRO A 196 11.44 -9.02 -4.25
C PRO A 196 10.40 -9.55 -3.25
N GLU A 197 9.94 -10.78 -3.45
CA GLU A 197 8.84 -11.38 -2.69
C GLU A 197 9.01 -11.25 -1.17
N TRP A 198 10.21 -11.57 -0.65
CA TRP A 198 10.49 -11.47 0.78
C TRP A 198 10.28 -10.05 1.34
N ALA A 199 10.66 -9.03 0.57
CA ALA A 199 10.49 -7.63 0.97
C ALA A 199 9.01 -7.21 0.91
N PHE A 200 8.25 -7.72 -0.06
CA PHE A 200 6.81 -7.49 -0.13
C PHE A 200 6.06 -8.19 1.01
N GLN A 201 6.41 -9.45 1.34
CA GLN A 201 5.79 -10.21 2.43
C GLN A 201 6.02 -9.60 3.82
N THR A 202 7.08 -8.83 4.03
CA THR A 202 7.28 -8.12 5.32
C THR A 202 6.15 -7.12 5.61
N MET A 203 5.48 -6.60 4.58
CA MET A 203 4.40 -5.61 4.73
C MET A 203 3.13 -6.18 5.38
N PRO A 204 2.47 -7.22 4.84
CA PRO A 204 1.34 -7.84 5.52
C PRO A 204 1.75 -8.47 6.86
N GLY A 205 2.97 -9.02 6.98
CA GLY A 205 3.50 -9.55 8.23
C GLY A 205 3.52 -8.50 9.34
N LEU A 206 4.10 -7.34 9.08
CA LEU A 206 4.24 -6.28 10.08
C LEU A 206 2.95 -5.47 10.26
N LEU A 207 2.28 -5.09 9.15
CA LEU A 207 1.16 -4.16 9.19
C LEU A 207 -0.18 -4.84 9.49
N VAL A 208 -0.33 -6.14 9.26
CA VAL A 208 -1.58 -6.87 9.50
C VAL A 208 -1.41 -7.92 10.60
N LEU A 209 -0.44 -8.85 10.47
CA LEU A 209 -0.32 -9.97 11.41
C LEU A 209 0.10 -9.50 12.81
N LEU A 210 0.95 -8.48 12.94
CA LEU A 210 1.33 -7.96 14.26
C LEU A 210 0.12 -7.33 14.99
N PRO A 211 -0.70 -6.44 14.40
CA PRO A 211 -1.97 -6.01 14.99
C PRO A 211 -2.92 -7.15 15.33
N VAL A 212 -3.03 -8.15 14.49
CA VAL A 212 -3.86 -9.34 14.74
C VAL A 212 -3.34 -10.15 15.91
N ALA A 213 -2.01 -10.30 16.08
CA ALA A 213 -1.42 -10.94 17.26
C ALA A 213 -1.77 -10.19 18.55
N VAL A 214 -1.75 -8.85 18.52
CA VAL A 214 -2.21 -8.02 19.65
C VAL A 214 -3.69 -8.26 19.93
N LEU A 215 -4.54 -8.27 18.89
CA LEU A 215 -5.96 -8.60 19.02
C LEU A 215 -6.17 -9.98 19.67
N LEU A 216 -5.41 -10.98 19.23
CA LEU A 216 -5.50 -12.34 19.76
C LEU A 216 -5.15 -12.39 21.24
N VAL A 217 -4.07 -11.75 21.68
CA VAL A 217 -3.68 -11.68 23.09
C VAL A 217 -4.76 -10.99 23.93
N VAL A 218 -5.33 -9.90 23.43
CA VAL A 218 -6.43 -9.18 24.13
C VAL A 218 -7.69 -10.04 24.17
N ALA A 219 -8.09 -10.67 23.07
CA ALA A 219 -9.26 -11.54 23.00
C ALA A 219 -9.13 -12.74 23.95
N ALA A 220 -7.96 -13.39 24.01
CA ALA A 220 -7.68 -14.50 24.92
C ALA A 220 -7.75 -14.10 26.40
N ARG A 221 -7.39 -12.86 26.74
CA ARG A 221 -7.43 -12.34 28.12
C ARG A 221 -8.77 -11.70 28.52
N THR A 222 -9.65 -11.43 27.55
CA THR A 222 -10.98 -10.87 27.83
C THR A 222 -11.80 -11.87 28.67
N GLY A 223 -12.39 -11.39 29.78
CA GLY A 223 -13.19 -12.22 30.67
C GLY A 223 -12.41 -13.19 31.60
N SER A 224 -11.10 -12.96 31.81
CA SER A 224 -10.20 -13.87 32.54
C SER A 224 -10.67 -14.12 33.99
N ARG A 225 -11.15 -13.10 34.75
CA ARG A 225 -11.49 -13.25 36.19
C ARG A 225 -12.54 -14.32 36.48
N ASN A 226 -13.60 -14.42 35.67
CA ASN A 226 -14.63 -15.44 35.89
C ASN A 226 -14.12 -16.83 35.51
N ARG A 227 -13.25 -16.90 34.55
CA ARG A 227 -12.55 -18.14 34.18
C ARG A 227 -11.59 -18.56 35.31
N ASP A 228 -10.82 -17.59 35.85
CA ASP A 228 -9.87 -17.84 36.92
C ASP A 228 -10.55 -18.42 38.16
N ARG A 229 -11.74 -17.91 38.50
CA ARG A 229 -12.57 -18.49 39.60
C ARG A 229 -13.03 -19.90 39.28
N ARG A 230 -13.45 -20.18 38.03
CA ARG A 230 -13.86 -21.55 37.63
C ARG A 230 -12.67 -22.49 37.57
N THR A 231 -11.53 -22.04 37.06
CA THR A 231 -10.31 -22.88 37.05
C THR A 231 -9.82 -23.15 38.45
N ALA A 232 -9.92 -22.20 39.37
CA ALA A 232 -9.63 -22.42 40.77
C ALA A 232 -10.59 -23.44 41.42
N LEU A 233 -11.89 -23.42 41.10
CA LEU A 233 -12.86 -24.44 41.56
C LEU A 233 -12.52 -25.82 40.98
N VAL A 234 -12.17 -25.91 39.69
CA VAL A 234 -11.77 -27.17 39.07
C VAL A 234 -10.48 -27.72 39.69
N ASP A 235 -9.54 -26.82 40.05
CA ASP A 235 -8.31 -27.19 40.77
C ASP A 235 -8.62 -27.68 42.20
N ALA A 236 -9.50 -27.00 42.90
CA ALA A 236 -9.94 -27.42 44.25
C ALA A 236 -10.63 -28.79 44.24
N LEU A 237 -11.30 -29.14 43.15
CA LEU A 237 -11.91 -30.46 42.92
C LEU A 237 -10.93 -31.52 42.38
N GLY A 238 -9.63 -31.23 42.34
CA GLY A 238 -8.58 -32.15 41.82
C GLY A 238 -8.51 -32.26 40.31
N GLY A 239 -9.06 -31.30 39.58
CA GLY A 239 -9.05 -31.30 38.12
C GLY A 239 -7.64 -31.14 37.49
N THR A 240 -7.31 -32.03 36.55
CA THR A 240 -6.02 -32.04 35.87
C THR A 240 -5.86 -30.86 34.88
N SER A 241 -4.62 -30.57 34.49
CA SER A 241 -4.33 -29.58 33.45
C SER A 241 -5.00 -29.90 32.10
N ARG A 242 -5.23 -31.18 31.80
CA ARG A 242 -5.98 -31.64 30.62
C ARG A 242 -7.47 -31.29 30.71
N ALA A 243 -8.10 -31.48 31.88
CA ALA A 243 -9.49 -31.10 32.10
C ALA A 243 -9.71 -29.59 31.90
N ARG A 244 -8.80 -28.76 32.41
CA ARG A 244 -8.81 -27.30 32.19
C ARG A 244 -8.68 -26.94 30.70
N ALA A 245 -7.76 -27.56 29.99
CA ALA A 245 -7.58 -27.34 28.55
C ALA A 245 -8.84 -27.71 27.75
N LEU A 246 -9.52 -28.81 28.09
CA LEU A 246 -10.77 -29.23 27.44
C LEU A 246 -11.93 -28.25 27.69
N ILE A 247 -12.03 -27.67 28.87
CA ILE A 247 -13.02 -26.63 29.17
C ILE A 247 -12.74 -25.36 28.35
N VAL A 248 -11.45 -24.95 28.25
CA VAL A 248 -11.05 -23.78 27.44
C VAL A 248 -11.31 -24.05 25.95
N LEU A 249 -11.05 -25.26 25.47
CA LEU A 249 -11.34 -25.68 24.10
C LEU A 249 -12.85 -25.61 23.80
N GLY A 250 -13.70 -26.07 24.71
CA GLY A 250 -15.15 -25.95 24.57
C GLY A 250 -15.61 -24.49 24.51
N GLU A 251 -15.03 -23.63 25.33
CA GLU A 251 -15.34 -22.19 25.39
C GLU A 251 -14.88 -21.43 24.12
N ALA A 252 -13.71 -21.77 23.56
CA ALA A 252 -13.14 -21.13 22.38
C ALA A 252 -13.62 -21.74 21.06
N GLY A 253 -14.09 -22.99 21.06
CA GLY A 253 -14.37 -23.76 19.84
C GLY A 253 -15.37 -23.08 18.89
N MET A 254 -16.51 -22.63 19.41
CA MET A 254 -17.55 -21.99 18.59
C MET A 254 -17.07 -20.67 17.92
N PRO A 255 -16.46 -19.71 18.64
CA PRO A 255 -15.95 -18.50 17.98
C PRO A 255 -14.81 -18.79 17.00
N VAL A 256 -13.94 -19.76 17.27
CA VAL A 256 -12.88 -20.17 16.37
C VAL A 256 -13.47 -20.79 15.09
N LEU A 257 -14.46 -21.68 15.22
CA LEU A 257 -15.16 -22.24 14.08
C LEU A 257 -15.85 -21.16 13.22
N ALA A 258 -16.55 -20.22 13.87
CA ALA A 258 -17.20 -19.13 13.17
C ALA A 258 -16.19 -18.25 12.41
N GLY A 259 -15.04 -17.94 13.02
CA GLY A 259 -13.95 -17.19 12.35
C GLY A 259 -13.33 -17.97 11.19
N ALA A 260 -13.13 -19.28 11.34
CA ALA A 260 -12.62 -20.14 10.27
C ALA A 260 -13.60 -20.19 9.08
N VAL A 261 -14.91 -20.33 9.33
CA VAL A 261 -15.94 -20.32 8.28
C VAL A 261 -15.94 -18.99 7.52
N ILE A 262 -15.85 -17.87 8.22
CA ILE A 262 -15.76 -16.54 7.56
C ILE A 262 -14.51 -16.46 6.67
N ALA A 263 -13.35 -16.89 7.18
CA ALA A 263 -12.11 -16.87 6.40
C ALA A 263 -12.18 -17.76 5.18
N THR A 264 -12.73 -18.98 5.33
CA THR A 264 -12.92 -19.93 4.22
C THR A 264 -13.87 -19.35 3.16
N GLY A 265 -14.93 -18.67 3.56
CA GLY A 265 -15.85 -18.02 2.64
C GLY A 265 -15.17 -16.91 1.81
N VAL A 266 -14.33 -16.08 2.45
CA VAL A 266 -13.56 -15.05 1.75
C VAL A 266 -12.54 -15.66 0.80
N VAL A 267 -11.76 -16.65 1.25
CA VAL A 267 -10.80 -17.36 0.40
C VAL A 267 -11.51 -18.07 -0.78
N GLY A 268 -12.72 -18.61 -0.55
CA GLY A 268 -13.56 -19.19 -1.58
C GLY A 268 -13.95 -18.23 -2.70
N ALA A 269 -14.13 -16.96 -2.41
CA ALA A 269 -14.39 -15.95 -3.43
C ALA A 269 -13.18 -15.76 -4.37
N PHE A 270 -11.95 -15.71 -3.83
CA PHE A 270 -10.72 -15.67 -4.62
C PHE A 270 -10.43 -16.96 -5.40
N TRP A 271 -10.95 -18.07 -4.92
CA TRP A 271 -10.87 -19.34 -5.63
C TRP A 271 -11.81 -19.39 -6.84
N ALA A 272 -12.99 -18.79 -6.75
CA ALA A 272 -14.04 -18.88 -7.75
C ALA A 272 -13.77 -18.05 -9.00
N CYS A 273 -13.26 -16.82 -8.84
CA CYS A 273 -13.04 -15.88 -9.93
C CYS A 273 -11.84 -14.98 -9.67
N ASP A 274 -11.35 -14.34 -10.74
CA ASP A 274 -10.35 -13.28 -10.65
C ASP A 274 -10.93 -12.09 -9.89
N VAL A 275 -10.24 -11.65 -8.84
CA VAL A 275 -10.70 -10.57 -7.97
C VAL A 275 -9.82 -9.36 -8.14
N ARG A 276 -10.43 -8.23 -8.55
CA ARG A 276 -9.75 -6.94 -8.57
C ARG A 276 -9.83 -6.28 -7.20
N LEU A 277 -8.67 -5.99 -6.61
CA LEU A 277 -8.60 -5.30 -5.32
C LEU A 277 -8.93 -3.82 -5.48
N PRO A 278 -9.88 -3.28 -4.69
CA PRO A 278 -10.42 -1.94 -4.94
C PRO A 278 -9.41 -0.80 -4.71
N VAL A 279 -8.44 -0.97 -3.81
CA VAL A 279 -7.46 0.08 -3.47
C VAL A 279 -6.27 0.09 -4.42
N THR A 280 -5.72 -1.09 -4.70
CA THR A 280 -4.51 -1.24 -5.51
C THR A 280 -4.79 -1.41 -6.99
N GLY A 281 -6.02 -1.82 -7.35
CA GLY A 281 -6.40 -2.19 -8.71
C GLY A 281 -5.79 -3.51 -9.19
N PHE A 282 -4.97 -4.18 -8.38
CA PHE A 282 -4.32 -5.45 -8.71
C PHE A 282 -5.36 -6.56 -8.87
N VAL A 283 -5.21 -7.38 -9.90
CA VAL A 283 -6.08 -8.54 -10.15
C VAL A 283 -5.39 -9.79 -9.64
N VAL A 284 -5.98 -10.40 -8.62
CA VAL A 284 -5.55 -11.71 -8.11
C VAL A 284 -6.12 -12.78 -9.03
N SER A 285 -5.23 -13.59 -9.61
CA SER A 285 -5.65 -14.67 -10.50
C SER A 285 -6.21 -15.85 -9.72
N ALA A 286 -7.42 -16.29 -10.04
CA ALA A 286 -8.03 -17.48 -9.45
C ALA A 286 -7.23 -18.75 -9.78
N GLN A 287 -6.53 -18.79 -10.91
CA GLN A 287 -5.67 -19.89 -11.29
C GLN A 287 -4.52 -20.07 -10.30
N ASP A 288 -3.85 -18.98 -9.92
CA ASP A 288 -2.74 -18.99 -8.97
C ASP A 288 -3.22 -19.42 -7.58
N VAL A 289 -4.41 -18.93 -7.17
CA VAL A 289 -5.05 -19.31 -5.89
C VAL A 289 -5.41 -20.78 -5.86
N ARG A 290 -5.94 -21.35 -6.96
CA ARG A 290 -6.29 -22.78 -7.06
C ARG A 290 -5.06 -23.68 -6.99
N ALA A 291 -3.96 -23.28 -7.59
CA ALA A 291 -2.71 -24.02 -7.53
C ALA A 291 -2.20 -24.23 -6.10
N HIS A 292 -2.49 -23.29 -5.19
CA HIS A 292 -2.04 -23.29 -3.79
C HIS A 292 -3.17 -23.60 -2.78
N GLY A 293 -4.16 -24.38 -3.18
CA GLY A 293 -5.33 -24.65 -2.34
C GLY A 293 -5.02 -25.42 -1.04
N ARG A 294 -3.99 -26.27 -1.04
CA ARG A 294 -3.55 -26.99 0.17
C ARG A 294 -2.96 -26.03 1.21
N GLU A 295 -2.11 -25.12 0.78
CA GLU A 295 -1.48 -24.10 1.62
C GLU A 295 -2.53 -23.15 2.22
N LEU A 296 -3.55 -22.79 1.45
CA LEU A 296 -4.67 -21.97 1.92
C LEU A 296 -5.51 -22.70 2.97
N ALA A 297 -5.79 -23.99 2.77
CA ALA A 297 -6.47 -24.80 3.78
C ALA A 297 -5.63 -24.92 5.06
N LEU A 298 -4.33 -25.16 4.93
CA LEU A 298 -3.39 -25.17 6.06
C LEU A 298 -3.32 -23.83 6.78
N ALA A 299 -3.42 -22.69 6.08
CA ALA A 299 -3.45 -21.37 6.68
C ALA A 299 -4.64 -21.22 7.65
N VAL A 300 -5.83 -21.64 7.25
CA VAL A 300 -7.04 -21.58 8.09
C VAL A 300 -6.92 -22.50 9.30
N VAL A 301 -6.43 -23.74 9.10
CA VAL A 301 -6.23 -24.71 10.19
C VAL A 301 -5.18 -24.21 11.17
N THR A 302 -4.05 -23.70 10.67
CA THR A 302 -2.96 -23.16 11.49
C THR A 302 -3.46 -21.96 12.32
N ALA A 303 -4.21 -21.05 11.73
CA ALA A 303 -4.80 -19.93 12.45
C ALA A 303 -5.72 -20.39 13.58
N ALA A 304 -6.60 -21.36 13.31
CA ALA A 304 -7.49 -21.93 14.31
C ALA A 304 -6.69 -22.57 15.47
N MET A 305 -5.65 -23.35 15.16
CA MET A 305 -4.78 -23.97 16.16
C MET A 305 -4.02 -22.93 16.99
N VAL A 306 -3.47 -21.90 16.36
CA VAL A 306 -2.76 -20.81 17.08
C VAL A 306 -3.68 -20.09 18.05
N VAL A 307 -4.93 -19.79 17.65
CA VAL A 307 -5.92 -19.15 18.52
C VAL A 307 -6.26 -20.04 19.73
N VAL A 308 -6.53 -21.32 19.48
CA VAL A 308 -6.81 -22.27 20.56
C VAL A 308 -5.61 -22.41 21.49
N ALA A 309 -4.42 -22.60 20.93
CA ALA A 309 -3.18 -22.70 21.71
C ALA A 309 -2.95 -21.46 22.59
N THR A 310 -3.16 -20.26 22.01
CA THR A 310 -3.03 -19.00 22.77
C THR A 310 -4.05 -18.91 23.90
N CYS A 311 -5.29 -19.35 23.69
CA CYS A 311 -6.30 -19.41 24.74
C CYS A 311 -5.91 -20.38 25.87
N VAL A 312 -5.38 -21.54 25.54
CA VAL A 312 -4.91 -22.55 26.53
C VAL A 312 -3.68 -22.04 27.29
N VAL A 313 -2.72 -21.45 26.59
CA VAL A 313 -1.53 -20.86 27.22
C VAL A 313 -1.91 -19.69 28.13
N ALA A 314 -2.78 -18.79 27.67
CA ALA A 314 -3.28 -17.69 28.48
C ALA A 314 -4.00 -18.16 29.76
N ALA A 315 -4.63 -19.33 29.71
CA ALA A 315 -5.28 -19.93 30.90
C ALA A 315 -4.28 -20.55 31.90
N ARG A 316 -3.06 -20.92 31.45
CA ARG A 316 -2.00 -21.46 32.34
C ARG A 316 -1.27 -20.38 33.15
N PHE A 317 -1.15 -19.19 32.57
CA PHE A 317 -0.41 -18.06 33.18
C PHE A 317 -1.30 -17.16 34.05
N THR A 318 -2.44 -17.65 34.54
CA THR A 318 -3.23 -16.93 35.52
C THR A 318 -2.53 -17.02 36.89
N PRO A 319 -2.27 -15.88 37.57
CA PRO A 319 -1.74 -15.90 38.92
C PRO A 319 -2.70 -16.68 39.81
N THR A 320 -2.22 -17.72 40.45
CA THR A 320 -2.94 -18.44 41.50
C THR A 320 -3.45 -17.43 42.49
N ALA A 321 -4.76 -17.49 42.81
CA ALA A 321 -5.48 -16.58 43.70
C ALA A 321 -5.01 -16.76 45.16
N GLY A 322 -3.76 -16.39 45.43
CA GLY A 322 -3.17 -16.48 46.78
C GLY A 322 -2.88 -15.12 47.43
N SER A 323 -3.10 -14.02 46.74
CA SER A 323 -2.83 -12.70 47.28
C SER A 323 -4.10 -11.86 47.29
N ASN A 324 -4.79 -11.86 48.46
CA ASN A 324 -5.83 -10.88 48.83
C ASN A 324 -5.23 -9.47 49.08
N ARG A 325 -3.94 -9.23 48.74
CA ARG A 325 -3.39 -7.91 48.83
C ARG A 325 -3.98 -7.04 47.71
N PRO A 326 -4.60 -5.90 48.05
CA PRO A 326 -4.93 -4.90 47.06
C PRO A 326 -3.66 -4.55 46.30
N THR A 327 -3.62 -4.83 45.04
CA THR A 327 -2.52 -4.35 44.18
C THR A 327 -2.56 -2.82 44.24
N GLY A 328 -1.67 -2.24 45.06
CA GLY A 328 -1.57 -0.80 45.24
C GLY A 328 -1.47 -0.13 43.88
N ALA A 329 -2.03 1.06 43.76
CA ALA A 329 -1.98 1.84 42.51
C ALA A 329 -0.54 1.88 41.98
N ARG A 330 -0.28 1.12 40.89
CA ARG A 330 1.02 1.14 40.26
C ARG A 330 1.26 2.54 39.72
N ARG A 331 2.23 3.25 40.31
CA ARG A 331 2.63 4.56 39.82
C ARG A 331 3.07 4.42 38.33
N PRO A 332 2.58 5.31 37.45
CA PRO A 332 3.00 5.27 36.07
C PRO A 332 4.52 5.46 35.97
N PRO A 333 5.22 4.81 35.04
CA PRO A 333 6.67 4.85 34.94
C PRO A 333 7.14 6.22 34.43
N MET A 334 7.37 7.16 35.35
CA MET A 334 7.69 8.56 35.07
C MET A 334 8.94 8.71 34.18
N ARG A 335 9.93 7.84 34.36
CA ARG A 335 11.19 7.86 33.56
C ARG A 335 10.91 7.64 32.06
N TRP A 336 10.10 6.66 31.73
CA TRP A 336 9.72 6.36 30.33
C TRP A 336 8.82 7.46 29.74
N ALA A 337 7.98 8.07 30.54
CA ALA A 337 7.13 9.19 30.10
C ALA A 337 7.96 10.44 29.76
N ALA A 338 9.03 10.71 30.54
CA ALA A 338 9.93 11.84 30.29
C ALA A 338 10.80 11.65 29.06
N LEU A 339 11.11 10.40 28.67
CA LEU A 339 11.84 10.10 27.43
C LEU A 339 11.03 10.39 26.17
N CYS A 340 9.70 10.31 26.20
CA CYS A 340 8.86 10.49 25.02
C CYS A 340 9.07 11.85 24.30
N PRO A 341 9.00 13.01 24.97
CA PRO A 341 9.25 14.30 24.31
C PRO A 341 10.69 14.45 23.83
N VAL A 342 11.67 13.88 24.53
CA VAL A 342 13.08 13.92 24.11
C VAL A 342 13.27 13.13 22.80
N LEU A 343 12.72 11.93 22.72
CA LEU A 343 12.80 11.09 21.53
C LEU A 343 12.01 11.71 20.35
N LEU A 344 10.90 12.41 20.64
CA LEU A 344 10.18 13.18 19.63
C LEU A 344 11.03 14.33 19.08
N LEU A 345 11.72 15.07 19.94
CA LEU A 345 12.65 16.11 19.51
C LEU A 345 13.82 15.53 18.68
N ILE A 346 14.36 14.39 19.07
CA ILE A 346 15.41 13.69 18.30
C ILE A 346 14.86 13.29 16.93
N ALA A 347 13.62 12.78 16.85
CA ALA A 347 13.01 12.40 15.58
C ALA A 347 12.82 13.59 14.62
N VAL A 348 12.50 14.78 15.16
CA VAL A 348 12.18 15.97 14.37
C VAL A 348 13.42 16.82 14.04
N LEU A 349 14.29 17.02 15.02
CA LEU A 349 15.46 17.89 14.88
C LEU A 349 16.73 17.13 14.51
N GLY A 350 16.87 15.87 14.96
CA GLY A 350 18.05 15.06 14.71
C GLY A 350 18.42 14.88 13.24
N PRO A 351 17.47 14.67 12.32
CA PRO A 351 17.77 14.61 10.90
C PRO A 351 18.49 15.82 10.32
N ARG A 352 18.25 17.02 10.89
CA ARG A 352 18.91 18.26 10.44
C ARG A 352 20.41 18.32 10.72
N LEU A 353 20.92 17.42 11.57
CA LEU A 353 22.37 17.30 11.84
C LEU A 353 23.10 16.57 10.71
N TRP A 354 22.39 15.99 9.76
CA TRP A 354 22.92 15.19 8.67
C TRP A 354 22.51 15.80 7.33
N ALA A 355 23.33 15.63 6.30
CA ALA A 355 22.95 16.04 4.94
C ALA A 355 21.71 15.28 4.47
N ALA A 356 20.85 15.94 3.69
CA ALA A 356 19.63 15.35 3.15
C ALA A 356 19.95 14.08 2.33
N GLY A 357 19.14 13.04 2.48
CA GLY A 357 19.30 11.77 1.76
C GLY A 357 20.38 10.83 2.30
N THR A 358 21.17 11.23 3.30
CA THR A 358 22.18 10.34 3.90
C THR A 358 21.55 9.29 4.82
N PRO A 359 22.17 8.10 4.98
CA PRO A 359 21.72 7.09 5.93
C PRO A 359 21.54 7.62 7.36
N GLY A 360 22.40 8.55 7.81
CA GLY A 360 22.32 9.18 9.13
C GLY A 360 21.03 9.98 9.31
N ASN A 361 20.61 10.75 8.31
CA ASN A 361 19.35 11.50 8.31
C ASN A 361 18.14 10.56 8.50
N VAL A 362 18.07 9.49 7.70
CA VAL A 362 16.96 8.54 7.73
C VAL A 362 16.94 7.76 9.04
N LEU A 363 18.07 7.20 9.47
CA LEU A 363 18.18 6.38 10.68
C LEU A 363 17.85 7.16 11.94
N THR A 364 18.28 8.42 12.05
CA THR A 364 17.97 9.29 13.20
C THR A 364 16.48 9.56 13.31
N ASN A 365 15.79 9.85 12.19
CA ASN A 365 14.34 10.01 12.19
C ASN A 365 13.62 8.71 12.59
N TRP A 366 14.03 7.57 12.03
CA TRP A 366 13.41 6.29 12.32
C TRP A 366 13.60 5.85 13.77
N ALA A 367 14.83 5.95 14.29
CA ALA A 367 15.13 5.60 15.68
C ALA A 367 14.36 6.49 16.67
N GLY A 368 14.32 7.80 16.41
CA GLY A 368 13.54 8.75 17.20
C GLY A 368 12.04 8.48 17.13
N ALA A 369 11.49 8.17 15.94
CA ALA A 369 10.09 7.82 15.77
C ALA A 369 9.72 6.52 16.49
N ALA A 370 10.50 5.45 16.30
CA ALA A 370 10.29 4.18 16.98
C ALA A 370 10.36 4.34 18.51
N GLY A 371 11.37 5.07 19.01
CA GLY A 371 11.52 5.36 20.44
C GLY A 371 10.35 6.18 20.98
N THR A 372 9.88 7.20 20.25
CA THR A 372 8.69 7.99 20.59
C THR A 372 7.47 7.11 20.72
N LEU A 373 7.19 6.27 19.70
CA LEU A 373 6.03 5.37 19.70
C LEU A 373 6.11 4.32 20.82
N ALA A 374 7.31 3.82 21.15
CA ALA A 374 7.51 2.86 22.23
C ALA A 374 7.28 3.48 23.64
N THR A 375 7.63 4.76 23.83
CA THR A 375 7.48 5.46 25.11
C THR A 375 6.14 6.17 25.29
N LEU A 376 5.39 6.37 24.19
CA LEU A 376 4.10 7.05 24.16
C LEU A 376 3.05 6.49 25.13
N PRO A 377 2.91 5.15 25.34
CA PRO A 377 1.98 4.61 26.31
C PRO A 377 2.25 5.09 27.75
N ALA A 378 3.53 5.26 28.11
CA ALA A 378 3.91 5.76 29.41
C ALA A 378 3.57 7.26 29.56
N ALA A 379 3.82 8.06 28.52
CA ALA A 379 3.45 9.47 28.49
C ALA A 379 1.92 9.67 28.61
N ILE A 380 1.13 8.89 27.87
CA ILE A 380 -0.33 8.90 27.94
C ILE A 380 -0.82 8.51 29.35
N ALA A 381 -0.20 7.51 29.99
CA ALA A 381 -0.55 7.12 31.34
C ALA A 381 -0.34 8.26 32.36
N VAL A 382 0.77 8.96 32.27
CA VAL A 382 1.07 10.12 33.14
C VAL A 382 0.11 11.27 32.89
N LEU A 383 -0.07 11.66 31.62
CA LEU A 383 -1.00 12.72 31.23
C LEU A 383 -2.44 12.38 31.61
N GLY A 384 -2.85 11.13 31.41
CA GLY A 384 -4.16 10.62 31.82
C GLY A 384 -4.38 10.71 33.34
N ALA A 385 -3.37 10.37 34.14
CA ALA A 385 -3.45 10.51 35.60
C ALA A 385 -3.56 11.98 36.05
N LEU A 386 -2.82 12.89 35.41
CA LEU A 386 -2.90 14.34 35.69
C LEU A 386 -4.25 14.92 35.28
N LEU A 387 -4.73 14.59 34.09
CA LEU A 387 -6.05 15.00 33.61
C LEU A 387 -7.15 14.45 34.49
N GLY A 388 -7.07 13.18 34.91
CA GLY A 388 -8.02 12.55 35.84
C GLY A 388 -8.12 13.27 37.18
N ARG A 389 -6.99 13.73 37.74
CA ARG A 389 -6.98 14.55 38.96
C ARG A 389 -7.69 15.90 38.76
N ARG A 390 -7.49 16.56 37.58
CA ARG A 390 -8.19 17.82 37.25
C ARG A 390 -9.68 17.58 37.06
N MET A 391 -10.06 16.52 36.33
CA MET A 391 -11.46 16.14 36.09
C MET A 391 -12.19 15.81 37.41
N SER A 392 -11.55 15.08 38.33
CA SER A 392 -12.17 14.75 39.64
C SER A 392 -12.39 16.00 40.48
N ARG A 393 -11.48 16.99 40.48
CA ARG A 393 -11.66 18.28 41.13
C ARG A 393 -12.81 19.08 40.51
N ALA A 394 -12.86 19.15 39.15
CA ALA A 394 -13.92 19.80 38.41
C ALA A 394 -15.29 19.12 38.67
N GLY A 395 -15.34 17.78 38.66
CA GLY A 395 -16.54 17.00 38.94
C GLY A 395 -17.11 17.30 40.33
N ARG A 396 -16.24 17.47 41.36
CA ARG A 396 -16.64 17.92 42.73
C ARG A 396 -17.15 19.34 42.70
N ARG A 397 -16.44 20.25 42.03
CA ARG A 397 -16.80 21.69 42.01
C ARG A 397 -18.13 21.94 41.30
N PHE A 398 -18.42 21.20 40.22
CA PHE A 398 -19.61 21.42 39.41
C PHE A 398 -20.73 20.41 39.65
N GLY A 399 -20.64 19.54 40.70
CA GLY A 399 -21.66 18.56 41.04
C GLY A 399 -21.93 17.53 39.94
N ARG A 400 -20.93 17.21 39.09
CA ARG A 400 -21.07 16.28 37.94
C ARG A 400 -20.53 14.89 38.30
N PRO A 401 -21.40 13.92 38.71
CA PRO A 401 -20.95 12.63 39.24
C PRO A 401 -20.22 11.78 38.21
N GLY A 402 -20.63 11.81 36.93
CA GLY A 402 -19.96 11.07 35.87
C GLY A 402 -18.52 11.53 35.62
N LEU A 403 -18.27 12.85 35.69
CA LEU A 403 -16.93 13.44 35.55
C LEU A 403 -16.06 13.11 36.75
N LEU A 404 -16.64 13.12 37.97
CA LEU A 404 -15.95 12.78 39.20
C LEU A 404 -15.49 11.32 39.20
N VAL A 405 -16.38 10.38 38.86
CA VAL A 405 -16.10 8.94 38.86
C VAL A 405 -15.07 8.62 37.77
N ALA A 406 -15.26 9.12 36.55
CA ALA A 406 -14.31 8.90 35.45
C ALA A 406 -12.94 9.50 35.78
N GLY A 407 -12.90 10.74 36.31
CA GLY A 407 -11.66 11.43 36.68
C GLY A 407 -10.90 10.73 37.81
N GLN A 408 -11.57 10.29 38.84
CA GLN A 408 -10.96 9.55 39.96
C GLN A 408 -10.36 8.23 39.48
N ARG A 409 -11.03 7.55 38.55
CA ARG A 409 -10.58 6.29 38.00
C ARG A 409 -9.34 6.47 37.10
N MET A 410 -9.33 7.49 36.22
CA MET A 410 -8.17 7.83 35.40
C MET A 410 -6.96 8.18 36.28
N ALA A 411 -7.19 8.85 37.43
CA ALA A 411 -6.12 9.22 38.34
C ALA A 411 -5.53 8.03 39.11
N THR A 412 -6.37 7.05 39.51
CA THR A 412 -5.93 5.89 40.30
C THR A 412 -5.48 4.71 39.49
N HIS A 413 -6.05 4.51 38.29
CA HIS A 413 -5.77 3.38 37.41
C HIS A 413 -5.51 3.86 35.95
N PRO A 414 -4.41 4.55 35.69
CA PRO A 414 -4.11 5.10 34.34
C PRO A 414 -3.74 4.04 33.29
N GLY A 415 -3.33 2.85 33.73
CA GLY A 415 -2.82 1.80 32.84
C GLY A 415 -3.85 1.28 31.81
N PRO A 416 -5.10 0.99 32.15
CA PRO A 416 -6.12 0.59 31.18
C PRO A 416 -6.40 1.67 30.12
N LEU A 417 -6.51 2.93 30.54
CA LEU A 417 -6.69 4.05 29.63
C LEU A 417 -5.50 4.16 28.67
N ALA A 418 -4.28 4.11 29.19
CA ALA A 418 -3.07 4.19 28.38
C ALA A 418 -3.00 3.07 27.33
N ARG A 419 -3.35 1.83 27.67
CA ARG A 419 -3.38 0.72 26.71
C ARG A 419 -4.43 0.91 25.61
N MET A 420 -5.61 1.42 25.97
CA MET A 420 -6.68 1.67 25.01
C MET A 420 -6.30 2.78 24.01
N THR A 421 -5.77 3.89 24.51
CA THR A 421 -5.46 5.07 23.68
C THR A 421 -4.12 4.96 22.98
N ALA A 422 -3.11 4.33 23.59
CA ALA A 422 -1.79 4.19 23.01
C ALA A 422 -1.79 3.41 21.69
N GLY A 423 -2.49 2.29 21.63
CA GLY A 423 -2.61 1.51 20.40
C GLY A 423 -3.16 2.34 19.24
N LEU A 424 -4.15 3.17 19.51
CA LEU A 424 -4.77 4.04 18.53
C LEU A 424 -3.85 5.20 18.09
N VAL A 425 -3.16 5.84 19.05
CA VAL A 425 -2.21 6.93 18.74
C VAL A 425 -1.02 6.39 17.94
N ILE A 426 -0.50 5.21 18.30
CA ILE A 426 0.56 4.54 17.54
C ILE A 426 0.10 4.22 16.12
N ALA A 427 -1.11 3.65 15.98
CA ALA A 427 -1.67 3.30 14.67
C ALA A 427 -1.81 4.54 13.76
N LEU A 428 -2.36 5.64 14.29
CA LEU A 428 -2.49 6.90 13.56
C LEU A 428 -1.13 7.53 13.24
N GLY A 429 -0.19 7.51 14.20
CA GLY A 429 1.16 7.98 13.98
C GLY A 429 1.85 7.23 12.85
N LEU A 430 1.73 5.90 12.81
CA LEU A 430 2.26 5.07 11.73
C LEU A 430 1.56 5.35 10.38
N LEU A 431 0.23 5.54 10.39
CA LEU A 431 -0.50 5.89 9.17
C LEU A 431 0.00 7.19 8.56
N VAL A 432 0.15 8.22 9.38
CA VAL A 432 0.67 9.52 8.93
C VAL A 432 2.10 9.37 8.39
N GLN A 433 2.96 8.55 9.02
CA GLN A 433 4.29 8.24 8.51
C GLN A 433 4.25 7.56 7.13
N ILE A 434 3.37 6.57 6.95
CA ILE A 434 3.19 5.88 5.67
C ILE A 434 2.81 6.87 4.57
N VAL A 435 1.85 7.76 4.84
CA VAL A 435 1.39 8.77 3.88
C VAL A 435 2.49 9.80 3.56
N ALA A 436 3.29 10.19 4.57
CA ALA A 436 4.45 11.07 4.35
C ALA A 436 5.48 10.44 3.40
N TRP A 437 5.79 9.16 3.58
CA TRP A 437 6.71 8.45 2.70
C TRP A 437 6.18 8.32 1.26
N GLN A 438 4.88 8.11 1.09
CA GLN A 438 4.27 8.12 -0.24
C GLN A 438 4.42 9.48 -0.92
N GLY A 439 4.33 10.57 -0.16
CA GLY A 439 4.53 11.93 -0.66
C GLY A 439 5.92 12.15 -1.26
N LEU A 440 6.95 11.63 -0.60
CA LEU A 440 8.33 11.70 -1.08
C LEU A 440 8.53 10.99 -2.41
N PHE A 441 8.00 9.77 -2.54
CA PHE A 441 8.13 8.97 -3.78
C PHE A 441 7.26 9.46 -4.93
N GLY A 442 6.34 10.36 -4.71
CA GLY A 442 5.44 10.89 -5.72
C GLY A 442 5.68 12.37 -6.08
N ALA A 443 6.74 12.99 -5.59
CA ALA A 443 6.99 14.42 -5.83
C ALA A 443 7.24 14.70 -7.31
N GLU A 444 8.14 13.94 -7.95
CA GLU A 444 8.45 14.08 -9.37
C GLU A 444 7.23 13.76 -10.25
N ALA A 445 6.46 12.74 -9.92
CA ALA A 445 5.24 12.40 -10.66
C ALA A 445 4.18 13.51 -10.57
N ARG A 446 4.07 14.19 -9.42
CA ARG A 446 3.16 15.35 -9.27
C ARG A 446 3.65 16.56 -10.05
N ALA A 447 4.95 16.82 -10.03
CA ALA A 447 5.54 17.87 -10.85
C ALA A 447 5.29 17.61 -12.34
N ALA A 448 5.53 16.39 -12.80
CA ALA A 448 5.25 15.97 -14.17
C ALA A 448 3.75 16.08 -14.52
N GLN A 449 2.85 15.70 -13.62
CA GLN A 449 1.41 15.88 -13.81
C GLN A 449 1.03 17.35 -13.91
N ALA A 450 1.59 18.20 -13.05
CA ALA A 450 1.38 19.64 -13.12
C ALA A 450 1.92 20.24 -14.43
N THR A 451 3.01 19.71 -14.98
CA THR A 451 3.52 20.08 -16.32
C THR A 451 2.51 19.72 -17.40
N VAL A 452 1.96 18.51 -17.38
CA VAL A 452 0.92 18.08 -18.34
C VAL A 452 -0.33 18.94 -18.22
N GLU A 453 -0.75 19.33 -17.01
CA GLU A 453 -1.88 20.24 -16.79
C GLU A 453 -1.61 21.65 -17.35
N ARG A 454 -0.35 22.10 -17.36
CA ARG A 454 0.04 23.45 -17.85
C ARG A 454 0.19 23.53 -19.37
N ILE A 455 0.84 22.54 -19.99
CA ILE A 455 1.18 22.57 -21.41
C ILE A 455 0.46 21.52 -22.25
N GLY A 456 -0.26 20.60 -21.63
CA GLY A 456 -0.94 19.49 -22.31
C GLY A 456 0.00 18.66 -23.17
N SER A 457 -0.49 18.27 -24.34
CA SER A 457 0.29 17.63 -25.40
C SER A 457 0.75 18.62 -26.51
N SER A 458 0.74 19.93 -26.25
CA SER A 458 1.15 20.94 -27.24
C SER A 458 2.66 20.93 -27.55
N ALA A 459 3.44 20.24 -26.71
CA ALA A 459 4.84 19.93 -26.97
C ALA A 459 5.13 18.51 -26.46
N LEU A 460 5.80 17.71 -27.29
CA LEU A 460 6.09 16.30 -27.03
C LEU A 460 7.58 16.03 -27.18
N VAL A 461 8.10 15.15 -26.35
CA VAL A 461 9.49 14.72 -26.38
C VAL A 461 9.55 13.38 -27.12
N VAL A 462 10.37 13.33 -28.16
CA VAL A 462 10.63 12.11 -28.93
C VAL A 462 12.02 11.60 -28.59
N ARG A 463 12.08 10.39 -28.10
CA ARG A 463 13.34 9.70 -27.84
C ARG A 463 13.58 8.66 -28.91
N PRO A 464 14.60 8.87 -29.77
CA PRO A 464 15.01 7.84 -30.74
C PRO A 464 15.52 6.62 -29.97
N ARG A 465 15.31 5.44 -30.52
CA ARG A 465 15.93 4.23 -29.98
C ARG A 465 17.41 4.21 -30.39
N SER A 466 18.23 3.46 -29.65
CA SER A 466 19.67 3.33 -29.94
C SER A 466 19.99 2.91 -31.38
N THR A 467 19.06 2.22 -32.02
CA THR A 467 19.17 1.73 -33.39
C THR A 467 18.51 2.63 -34.44
N THR A 468 17.87 3.74 -34.03
CA THR A 468 17.21 4.66 -34.97
C THR A 468 18.28 5.46 -35.74
N THR A 469 18.35 5.27 -37.03
CA THR A 469 19.28 6.01 -37.86
C THR A 469 18.82 7.44 -38.15
N PRO A 470 19.72 8.38 -38.42
CA PRO A 470 19.37 9.73 -38.81
C PRO A 470 18.41 9.79 -40.03
N ARG A 471 18.62 8.93 -41.00
CA ARG A 471 17.73 8.82 -42.18
C ARG A 471 16.31 8.41 -41.81
N GLN A 472 16.16 7.50 -40.89
CA GLN A 472 14.86 7.08 -40.38
C GLN A 472 14.15 8.22 -39.60
N MET A 473 14.88 8.96 -38.78
CA MET A 473 14.34 10.14 -38.10
C MET A 473 13.92 11.23 -39.10
N ALA A 474 14.75 11.51 -40.12
CA ALA A 474 14.41 12.45 -41.17
C ALA A 474 13.18 12.02 -42.00
N ALA A 475 12.99 10.71 -42.21
CA ALA A 475 11.78 10.20 -42.88
C ALA A 475 10.54 10.43 -42.01
N PHE A 476 10.63 10.21 -40.70
CA PHE A 476 9.53 10.50 -39.75
C PHE A 476 9.17 11.98 -39.70
N VAL A 477 10.19 12.86 -39.62
CA VAL A 477 9.98 14.32 -39.57
C VAL A 477 9.32 14.84 -40.87
N ARG A 478 9.66 14.30 -42.04
CA ARG A 478 9.03 14.69 -43.31
C ARG A 478 7.55 14.34 -43.42
N GLU A 479 7.11 13.30 -42.71
CA GLU A 479 5.71 12.85 -42.72
C GLU A 479 4.85 13.52 -41.61
N LEU A 480 5.44 14.43 -40.80
CA LEU A 480 4.69 15.12 -39.76
C LEU A 480 3.60 16.02 -40.40
N PRO A 481 2.45 16.16 -39.71
CA PRO A 481 1.43 17.11 -40.13
C PRO A 481 1.98 18.55 -40.19
N PRO A 482 1.46 19.42 -41.09
CA PRO A 482 1.97 20.78 -41.28
C PRO A 482 1.77 21.70 -40.06
N THR A 483 1.01 21.25 -39.07
CA THR A 483 0.82 21.95 -37.77
C THR A 483 1.85 21.56 -36.72
N VAL A 484 2.75 20.62 -37.03
CA VAL A 484 3.75 20.09 -36.10
C VAL A 484 5.15 20.37 -36.67
N GLU A 485 5.99 21.00 -35.86
CA GLU A 485 7.40 21.25 -36.17
C GLU A 485 8.29 20.44 -35.25
N ALA A 486 9.42 19.96 -35.80
CA ALA A 486 10.44 19.28 -35.03
C ALA A 486 11.56 20.24 -34.63
N VAL A 487 11.88 20.31 -33.38
CA VAL A 487 13.01 21.09 -32.83
C VAL A 487 13.97 20.10 -32.20
N ARG A 488 15.21 20.13 -32.58
CA ARG A 488 16.27 19.33 -31.97
C ARG A 488 16.78 20.04 -30.74
N MET A 489 16.86 19.31 -29.65
CA MET A 489 17.45 19.78 -28.40
C MET A 489 18.76 19.02 -28.16
N ILE A 490 19.85 19.73 -28.01
CA ILE A 490 21.17 19.17 -27.73
C ILE A 490 21.50 19.59 -26.27
N ASN A 491 21.58 18.60 -25.41
CA ASN A 491 21.97 18.81 -24.03
C ASN A 491 23.46 18.51 -23.87
N ALA A 492 24.22 19.49 -23.40
CA ALA A 492 25.64 19.38 -23.06
C ALA A 492 25.79 19.50 -21.51
N PRO A 493 25.54 18.41 -20.74
CA PRO A 493 25.49 18.47 -19.28
C PRO A 493 26.80 18.92 -18.65
N GLU A 494 27.94 18.59 -19.22
CA GLU A 494 29.26 19.04 -18.75
C GLU A 494 29.46 20.55 -18.83
N ARG A 495 28.71 21.23 -19.72
CA ARG A 495 28.76 22.69 -19.93
C ARG A 495 27.57 23.42 -19.32
N PHE A 496 26.64 22.70 -18.69
CA PHE A 496 25.36 23.24 -18.20
C PHE A 496 24.64 24.07 -19.28
N ALA A 497 24.67 23.60 -20.51
CA ALA A 497 24.17 24.32 -21.67
C ALA A 497 23.22 23.47 -22.51
N VAL A 498 22.18 24.11 -23.03
CA VAL A 498 21.19 23.51 -23.94
C VAL A 498 21.16 24.33 -25.24
N THR A 499 21.19 23.63 -26.38
CA THR A 499 20.99 24.26 -27.67
C THR A 499 19.71 23.71 -28.31
N LEU A 500 18.80 24.61 -28.71
CA LEU A 500 17.57 24.28 -29.42
C LEU A 500 17.79 24.65 -30.93
N GLU A 501 17.71 23.65 -31.80
CA GLU A 501 17.91 23.80 -33.23
C GLU A 501 16.63 23.42 -33.98
N GLY A 502 16.19 24.23 -34.91
CA GLY A 502 14.99 23.96 -35.68
C GLY A 502 14.72 24.98 -36.77
N THR A 503 13.64 24.76 -37.53
CA THR A 503 13.15 25.74 -38.48
C THR A 503 12.73 27.02 -37.77
N CYS A 504 12.80 28.15 -38.49
CA CYS A 504 12.28 29.43 -37.96
C CYS A 504 10.83 29.31 -37.46
N ARG A 505 10.01 28.51 -38.10
CA ARG A 505 8.63 28.29 -37.74
C ARG A 505 8.53 27.55 -36.40
N GLY A 506 9.33 26.54 -36.15
CA GLY A 506 9.40 25.80 -34.92
C GLY A 506 9.95 26.65 -33.74
N LEU A 507 11.05 27.40 -34.01
CA LEU A 507 11.64 28.28 -32.98
C LEU A 507 10.70 29.43 -32.60
N THR A 508 10.05 30.08 -33.56
CA THR A 508 9.08 31.16 -33.29
C THR A 508 7.83 30.66 -32.58
N ALA A 509 7.41 29.43 -32.85
CA ALA A 509 6.32 28.79 -32.09
C ALA A 509 6.65 28.64 -30.59
N LEU A 510 7.94 28.51 -30.25
CA LEU A 510 8.44 28.51 -28.85
C LEU A 510 8.91 29.90 -28.38
N GLN A 511 8.61 30.96 -29.10
CA GLN A 511 9.04 32.34 -28.82
C GLN A 511 10.57 32.48 -28.67
N LEU A 512 11.33 31.66 -29.45
CA LEU A 512 12.79 31.68 -29.48
C LEU A 512 13.29 32.51 -30.67
N PRO A 513 14.48 33.12 -30.53
CA PRO A 513 15.10 33.82 -31.67
C PRO A 513 15.47 32.86 -32.80
N CYS A 514 15.23 33.29 -34.05
CA CYS A 514 15.61 32.55 -35.24
C CYS A 514 16.76 33.27 -35.96
N ARG A 515 17.95 32.68 -35.92
CA ARG A 515 19.17 33.11 -36.64
C ARG A 515 20.05 31.91 -36.92
N ASP A 516 20.81 31.99 -38.01
CA ASP A 516 21.77 30.97 -38.42
C ASP A 516 22.92 30.76 -37.42
N VAL A 517 23.20 31.79 -36.62
CA VAL A 517 24.24 31.75 -35.59
C VAL A 517 23.57 31.45 -34.24
N PRO A 518 24.18 30.62 -33.36
CA PRO A 518 23.65 30.36 -32.05
C PRO A 518 23.46 31.66 -31.25
N VAL A 519 22.23 31.92 -30.85
CA VAL A 519 21.88 33.12 -30.03
C VAL A 519 21.54 32.64 -28.63
N ARG A 520 22.25 33.19 -27.65
CA ARG A 520 21.93 32.93 -26.26
C ARG A 520 20.59 33.59 -25.90
N VAL A 521 19.68 32.82 -25.37
CA VAL A 521 18.40 33.32 -24.86
C VAL A 521 18.66 33.96 -23.48
N GLY A 522 18.60 35.29 -23.40
CA GLY A 522 18.81 36.04 -22.15
C GLY A 522 17.56 36.01 -21.28
N GLY A 523 17.72 35.75 -19.99
CA GLY A 523 16.63 35.73 -19.01
C GLY A 523 15.79 34.43 -19.04
N GLU A 524 14.60 34.48 -18.41
CA GLU A 524 13.67 33.39 -18.42
C GLU A 524 13.08 33.16 -19.82
N LEU A 525 12.94 31.84 -20.19
CA LEU A 525 12.22 31.46 -21.39
C LEU A 525 10.77 31.95 -21.34
N LYS A 526 10.33 32.70 -22.35
CA LYS A 526 8.99 33.29 -22.41
C LYS A 526 7.89 32.25 -22.61
N ASP A 527 8.12 31.30 -23.51
CA ASP A 527 7.16 30.22 -23.79
C ASP A 527 7.23 29.18 -22.69
N GLN A 528 6.07 28.84 -22.13
CA GLN A 528 5.96 27.87 -21.06
C GLN A 528 6.37 26.45 -21.49
N ARG A 529 6.10 26.06 -22.74
CA ARG A 529 6.48 24.77 -23.31
C ARG A 529 8.00 24.61 -23.36
N ALA A 530 8.69 25.65 -23.86
CA ALA A 530 10.14 25.68 -23.89
C ALA A 530 10.75 25.55 -22.49
N ARG A 531 10.18 26.23 -21.51
CA ARG A 531 10.61 26.17 -20.11
C ARG A 531 10.46 24.77 -19.54
N GLU A 532 9.27 24.17 -19.67
CA GLU A 532 9.00 22.81 -19.16
C GLU A 532 9.88 21.74 -19.86
N ILE A 533 10.11 21.85 -21.16
CA ILE A 533 10.97 20.93 -21.91
C ILE A 533 12.41 20.99 -21.38
N VAL A 534 12.95 22.19 -21.23
CA VAL A 534 14.33 22.38 -20.73
C VAL A 534 14.44 21.89 -19.28
N GLU A 535 13.47 22.21 -18.43
CA GLU A 535 13.44 21.78 -17.02
C GLU A 535 13.49 20.24 -16.91
N TRP A 536 12.65 19.53 -17.68
CA TRP A 536 12.58 18.08 -17.61
C TRP A 536 13.69 17.32 -18.36
N SER A 537 14.26 17.93 -19.40
CA SER A 537 15.24 17.26 -20.25
C SER A 537 16.68 17.66 -19.93
N ALA A 538 16.88 18.81 -19.29
CA ALA A 538 18.19 19.36 -18.97
C ALA A 538 18.15 20.22 -17.71
N SER A 539 17.61 19.66 -16.63
CA SER A 539 17.53 20.32 -15.31
C SER A 539 18.92 20.81 -14.87
N GLY A 540 19.02 22.10 -14.50
CA GLY A 540 20.29 22.74 -14.12
C GLY A 540 21.07 23.35 -15.29
N ALA A 541 20.48 23.51 -16.46
CA ALA A 541 21.12 24.25 -17.55
C ALA A 541 21.17 25.74 -17.23
N ASP A 542 22.39 26.30 -17.15
CA ASP A 542 22.63 27.71 -16.89
C ASP A 542 22.46 28.60 -18.14
N SER A 543 22.48 27.97 -19.32
CA SER A 543 22.36 28.71 -20.57
C SER A 543 21.56 27.93 -21.61
N VAL A 544 20.63 28.64 -22.26
CA VAL A 544 19.87 28.15 -23.41
C VAL A 544 20.27 28.96 -24.63
N THR A 545 20.59 28.26 -25.72
CA THR A 545 20.88 28.87 -27.02
C THR A 545 19.87 28.40 -28.05
N ALA A 546 19.52 29.24 -29.00
CA ALA A 546 18.68 28.90 -30.15
C ALA A 546 19.43 29.14 -31.45
N ARG A 547 19.28 28.23 -32.39
CA ARG A 547 19.90 28.31 -33.73
C ARG A 547 18.94 27.81 -34.79
N GLU A 548 18.87 28.52 -35.89
CA GLU A 548 18.16 28.03 -37.08
C GLU A 548 18.92 26.88 -37.73
N SER A 549 18.19 25.83 -38.09
CA SER A 549 18.70 24.70 -38.87
C SER A 549 17.62 24.29 -39.85
N ALA A 550 17.97 24.28 -41.15
CA ALA A 550 17.05 23.88 -42.21
C ALA A 550 16.67 22.40 -42.13
N GLU A 551 17.54 21.57 -41.57
CA GLU A 551 17.33 20.12 -41.34
C GLU A 551 17.67 19.75 -39.91
N PRO A 552 16.72 19.90 -38.99
CA PRO A 552 16.93 19.54 -37.58
C PRO A 552 17.15 18.01 -37.35
N ALA A 553 16.93 17.21 -38.39
CA ALA A 553 17.06 15.77 -38.34
C ALA A 553 18.43 15.23 -38.80
N ASP A 554 19.32 16.05 -39.38
CA ASP A 554 20.67 15.59 -39.71
C ASP A 554 21.48 15.39 -38.43
N ALA A 555 21.42 14.16 -37.95
CA ALA A 555 22.22 13.66 -36.84
C ALA A 555 23.69 13.46 -37.25
N ALA A 556 24.27 14.42 -37.99
CA ALA A 556 25.70 14.47 -38.18
C ALA A 556 26.35 14.72 -36.82
N ALA A 557 27.03 13.68 -36.32
CA ALA A 557 28.00 13.71 -35.24
C ALA A 557 27.65 14.63 -34.06
N SER A 558 26.86 14.11 -33.12
CA SER A 558 26.88 14.66 -31.75
C SER A 558 28.31 14.52 -31.24
N THR A 559 28.85 15.61 -30.70
CA THR A 559 30.14 15.60 -30.02
C THR A 559 30.05 14.58 -28.83
N PRO A 560 31.13 13.85 -28.53
CA PRO A 560 31.12 12.99 -27.36
C PRO A 560 30.65 13.75 -26.10
N GLY A 561 29.65 13.23 -25.41
CA GLY A 561 29.02 13.87 -24.23
C GLY A 561 27.76 14.68 -24.52
N GLU A 562 27.34 14.86 -25.79
CA GLU A 562 26.05 15.49 -26.13
C GLU A 562 24.94 14.45 -26.30
N VAL A 563 23.78 14.70 -25.68
CA VAL A 563 22.60 13.84 -25.82
C VAL A 563 21.55 14.58 -26.67
N PRO A 564 21.38 14.20 -27.93
CA PRO A 564 20.36 14.81 -28.77
C PRO A 564 18.98 14.27 -28.48
N LEU A 565 17.99 15.16 -28.43
CA LEU A 565 16.60 14.87 -28.25
C LEU A 565 15.76 15.61 -29.28
N THR A 566 14.70 15.03 -29.77
CA THR A 566 13.76 15.71 -30.66
C THR A 566 12.51 16.11 -29.93
N VAL A 567 12.09 17.35 -30.09
CA VAL A 567 10.85 17.88 -29.55
C VAL A 567 9.89 18.19 -30.68
N LEU A 568 8.68 17.67 -30.60
CA LEU A 568 7.60 18.02 -31.52
C LEU A 568 6.78 19.15 -30.89
N VAL A 569 6.63 20.25 -31.63
CA VAL A 569 5.96 21.45 -31.13
C VAL A 569 4.76 21.75 -32.01
N SER A 570 3.63 22.04 -31.40
CA SER A 570 2.46 22.57 -32.08
C SER A 570 2.69 24.03 -32.49
N VAL A 571 2.53 24.33 -33.78
CA VAL A 571 2.73 25.69 -34.31
C VAL A 571 1.62 26.63 -33.89
N ASP A 572 0.39 26.13 -33.80
CA ASP A 572 -0.81 26.86 -33.43
C ASP A 572 -1.14 26.80 -31.92
N GLY A 573 -0.26 26.17 -31.16
CA GLY A 573 -0.42 26.02 -29.69
C GLY A 573 -1.50 25.04 -29.25
N ARG A 574 -2.16 24.35 -30.17
CA ARG A 574 -3.17 23.34 -29.85
C ARG A 574 -2.54 22.02 -29.39
N GLU A 575 -3.32 21.20 -28.74
CA GLU A 575 -2.88 19.87 -28.35
C GLU A 575 -2.62 19.00 -29.58
N LEU A 576 -1.48 18.29 -29.58
CA LEU A 576 -1.10 17.31 -30.57
C LEU A 576 -1.76 15.98 -30.26
N SER A 577 -2.20 15.28 -31.30
CA SER A 577 -2.72 13.92 -31.15
C SER A 577 -1.57 12.92 -30.95
N VAL A 578 -1.23 12.65 -29.71
CA VAL A 578 -0.22 11.64 -29.34
C VAL A 578 -0.49 10.28 -30.01
N PRO A 579 -1.74 9.75 -30.01
CA PRO A 579 -2.04 8.51 -30.69
C PRO A 579 -1.72 8.53 -32.19
N ALA A 580 -2.08 9.60 -32.89
CA ALA A 580 -1.80 9.74 -34.33
C ALA A 580 -0.31 9.81 -34.64
N LEU A 581 0.46 10.54 -33.83
CA LEU A 581 1.91 10.64 -33.97
C LEU A 581 2.62 9.32 -33.69
N LYS A 582 2.18 8.57 -32.66
CA LYS A 582 2.68 7.22 -32.39
C LYS A 582 2.34 6.26 -33.54
N GLN A 583 1.12 6.32 -34.07
CA GLN A 583 0.74 5.52 -35.25
C GLN A 583 1.58 5.86 -36.47
N LEU A 584 1.85 7.15 -36.71
CA LEU A 584 2.74 7.60 -37.77
C LEU A 584 4.16 7.03 -37.58
N ALA A 585 4.70 7.12 -36.36
CA ALA A 585 6.02 6.58 -36.04
C ALA A 585 6.11 5.08 -36.32
N TYR A 586 5.11 4.29 -35.97
CA TYR A 586 5.09 2.84 -36.28
C TYR A 586 4.80 2.51 -37.75
N ARG A 587 4.27 3.46 -38.52
CA ARG A 587 4.09 3.31 -39.98
C ARG A 587 5.41 3.50 -40.70
N VAL A 588 6.18 4.50 -40.30
CA VAL A 588 7.43 4.89 -40.94
C VAL A 588 8.61 4.03 -40.47
N LEU A 589 8.62 3.66 -39.20
CA LEU A 589 9.72 2.97 -38.53
C LEU A 589 9.27 1.59 -38.05
N PRO A 590 10.01 0.51 -38.32
CA PRO A 590 9.62 -0.85 -37.94
C PRO A 590 9.36 -1.02 -36.47
N ARG A 591 10.09 -0.27 -35.62
CA ARG A 591 9.98 -0.33 -34.12
C ARG A 591 9.38 0.93 -33.50
N GLY A 592 8.94 1.89 -34.33
CA GLY A 592 8.39 3.17 -33.85
C GLY A 592 9.40 4.03 -33.08
N LEU A 593 8.89 5.04 -32.41
CA LEU A 593 9.61 5.96 -31.53
C LEU A 593 8.92 6.05 -30.19
N ALA A 594 9.66 6.35 -29.12
CA ALA A 594 9.07 6.73 -27.84
C ALA A 594 8.64 8.21 -27.92
N ILE A 595 7.35 8.45 -27.88
CA ILE A 595 6.75 9.81 -27.93
C ILE A 595 5.95 10.00 -26.65
N ASP A 596 6.40 10.94 -25.82
CA ASP A 596 5.78 11.23 -24.52
C ASP A 596 5.67 12.75 -24.30
N THR A 597 4.82 13.15 -23.35
CA THR A 597 4.79 14.53 -22.87
C THR A 597 6.06 14.87 -22.09
N ALA A 598 6.36 16.15 -21.92
CA ALA A 598 7.45 16.58 -21.04
C ALA A 598 7.25 16.01 -19.63
N GLY A 599 8.27 15.38 -19.08
CA GLY A 599 8.18 14.67 -17.81
C GLY A 599 7.47 13.30 -17.84
N GLY A 600 7.04 12.81 -19.02
CA GLY A 600 6.26 11.57 -19.17
C GLY A 600 6.94 10.33 -18.57
N GLU A 601 8.27 10.25 -18.61
CA GLU A 601 9.05 9.19 -17.98
C GLU A 601 8.87 9.15 -16.46
N TRP A 602 8.80 10.34 -15.82
CA TRP A 602 8.55 10.47 -14.40
C TRP A 602 7.10 10.13 -14.04
N LEU A 603 6.15 10.41 -14.92
CA LEU A 603 4.76 9.95 -14.74
C LEU A 603 4.70 8.42 -14.68
N THR A 604 5.40 7.75 -15.57
CA THR A 604 5.46 6.28 -15.62
C THR A 604 6.13 5.70 -14.37
N THR A 605 7.32 6.17 -14.03
CA THR A 605 8.05 5.76 -12.82
C THR A 605 7.24 6.09 -11.56
N GLY A 606 6.59 7.24 -11.51
CA GLY A 606 5.74 7.66 -10.42
C GLY A 606 4.50 6.80 -10.26
N GLN A 607 3.92 6.28 -11.35
CA GLN A 607 2.79 5.34 -11.29
C GLN A 607 3.21 4.02 -10.65
N ILE A 608 4.38 3.49 -10.97
CA ILE A 608 4.95 2.28 -10.35
C ILE A 608 5.16 2.51 -8.84
N LYS A 609 5.83 3.60 -8.48
CA LYS A 609 6.04 3.97 -7.06
C LYS A 609 4.74 4.21 -6.32
N ARG A 610 3.75 4.85 -6.95
CA ARG A 610 2.41 5.06 -6.41
C ARG A 610 1.70 3.72 -6.17
N GLY A 611 1.80 2.77 -7.12
CA GLY A 611 1.26 1.43 -6.97
C GLY A 611 1.84 0.71 -5.74
N GLN A 612 3.16 0.77 -5.55
CA GLN A 612 3.82 0.23 -4.36
C GLN A 612 3.34 0.91 -3.06
N GLY A 613 3.16 2.22 -3.09
CA GLY A 613 2.62 3.00 -1.97
C GLY A 613 1.19 2.62 -1.61
N LEU A 614 0.33 2.32 -2.59
CA LEU A 614 -1.05 1.88 -2.37
C LEU A 614 -1.13 0.56 -1.61
N TRP A 615 -0.20 -0.38 -1.83
CA TRP A 615 -0.12 -1.62 -1.05
C TRP A 615 0.17 -1.36 0.43
N ILE A 616 1.12 -0.47 0.72
CA ILE A 616 1.45 -0.08 2.10
C ILE A 616 0.23 0.56 2.77
N THR A 617 -0.49 1.41 2.04
CA THR A 617 -1.73 2.05 2.54
C THR A 617 -2.80 1.01 2.82
N CYS A 618 -3.02 0.07 1.91
CA CYS A 618 -4.01 -0.98 2.05
C CYS A 618 -3.76 -1.82 3.32
N PHE A 619 -2.55 -2.37 3.47
CA PHE A 619 -2.20 -3.17 4.64
C PHE A 619 -2.17 -2.34 5.93
N GLY A 620 -1.64 -1.12 5.86
CA GLY A 620 -1.62 -0.20 7.01
C GLY A 620 -3.01 0.16 7.49
N PHE A 621 -3.94 0.43 6.58
CA PHE A 621 -5.34 0.72 6.91
C PHE A 621 -6.03 -0.46 7.59
N VAL A 622 -5.84 -1.68 7.08
CA VAL A 622 -6.35 -2.90 7.72
C VAL A 622 -5.77 -3.04 9.14
N GLY A 623 -4.46 -2.87 9.31
CA GLY A 623 -3.82 -2.95 10.63
C GLY A 623 -4.35 -1.92 11.62
N ILE A 624 -4.60 -0.69 11.16
CA ILE A 624 -5.18 0.38 11.97
C ILE A 624 -6.60 0.03 12.41
N LEU A 625 -7.44 -0.48 11.50
CA LEU A 625 -8.79 -0.94 11.84
C LEU A 625 -8.75 -2.05 12.88
N VAL A 626 -7.80 -2.99 12.78
CA VAL A 626 -7.60 -4.05 13.77
C VAL A 626 -7.21 -3.46 15.13
N LEU A 627 -6.22 -2.57 15.19
CA LEU A 627 -5.77 -1.93 16.44
C LEU A 627 -6.87 -1.06 17.06
N ALA A 628 -7.65 -0.39 16.25
CA ALA A 628 -8.80 0.37 16.69
C ALA A 628 -9.88 -0.56 17.28
N GLY A 629 -10.16 -1.69 16.62
CA GLY A 629 -11.03 -2.74 17.17
C GLY A 629 -10.52 -3.28 18.51
N VAL A 630 -9.22 -3.54 18.64
CA VAL A 630 -8.58 -3.92 19.91
C VAL A 630 -8.85 -2.88 21.00
N SER A 631 -8.72 -1.60 20.67
CA SER A 631 -8.95 -0.50 21.60
C SER A 631 -10.42 -0.43 22.06
N VAL A 632 -11.37 -0.62 21.13
CA VAL A 632 -12.80 -0.71 21.44
C VAL A 632 -13.10 -1.90 22.36
N ILE A 633 -12.62 -3.09 22.00
CA ILE A 633 -12.85 -4.32 22.80
C ILE A 633 -12.25 -4.17 24.19
N SER A 634 -11.02 -3.68 24.32
CA SER A 634 -10.35 -3.47 25.59
C SER A 634 -11.06 -2.43 26.44
N GLY A 635 -11.42 -1.29 25.84
CA GLY A 635 -12.10 -0.19 26.53
C GLY A 635 -13.48 -0.56 27.03
N THR A 636 -14.28 -1.21 26.18
CA THR A 636 -15.65 -1.64 26.55
C THR A 636 -15.64 -2.77 27.56
N ALA A 637 -14.76 -3.76 27.44
CA ALA A 637 -14.62 -4.82 28.44
C ALA A 637 -14.21 -4.26 29.80
N GLU A 638 -13.32 -3.28 29.85
CA GLU A 638 -12.91 -2.60 31.07
C GLU A 638 -14.03 -1.74 31.65
N PHE A 639 -14.78 -1.02 30.80
CA PHE A 639 -15.93 -0.21 31.23
C PHE A 639 -17.04 -1.07 31.81
N LEU A 640 -17.44 -2.17 31.16
CA LEU A 640 -18.48 -3.07 31.63
C LEU A 640 -18.13 -3.72 32.97
N ARG A 641 -16.87 -4.11 33.15
CA ARG A 641 -16.36 -4.67 34.40
C ARG A 641 -16.55 -3.71 35.58
N ASN A 642 -16.42 -2.40 35.35
CA ASN A 642 -16.56 -1.39 36.38
C ASN A 642 -17.98 -0.80 36.44
N GLY A 643 -18.81 -0.98 35.43
CA GLY A 643 -20.21 -0.58 35.38
C GLY A 643 -21.00 -1.20 36.53
N ARG A 644 -20.66 -2.43 36.93
CA ARG A 644 -21.27 -3.09 38.10
C ARG A 644 -20.97 -2.41 39.43
N ALA A 645 -19.79 -1.85 39.60
CA ALA A 645 -19.48 -1.06 40.79
C ALA A 645 -20.33 0.23 40.90
N LEU A 646 -20.88 0.69 39.78
CA LEU A 646 -21.78 1.84 39.70
C LEU A 646 -23.27 1.45 39.83
N ALA A 647 -23.62 0.17 39.71
CA ALA A 647 -25.01 -0.29 39.79
C ALA A 647 -25.70 0.07 41.12
N PRO A 648 -25.09 -0.16 42.30
CA PRO A 648 -25.68 0.26 43.56
C PRO A 648 -25.98 1.76 43.60
N ILE A 649 -25.04 2.59 43.13
CA ILE A 649 -25.19 4.06 43.13
C ILE A 649 -26.33 4.48 42.20
N SER A 650 -26.47 3.87 41.03
CA SER A 650 -27.55 4.20 40.10
C SER A 650 -28.92 3.76 40.57
N VAL A 651 -29.00 2.63 41.27
CA VAL A 651 -30.23 2.11 41.85
C VAL A 651 -30.67 2.98 43.05
N LEU A 652 -29.74 3.32 43.93
CA LEU A 652 -30.02 4.17 45.11
C LEU A 652 -30.36 5.62 44.71
N SER A 653 -29.73 6.16 43.65
CA SER A 653 -30.01 7.53 43.21
C SER A 653 -31.16 7.63 42.19
N GLY A 654 -31.69 6.51 41.69
CA GLY A 654 -32.69 6.47 40.59
C GLY A 654 -32.23 7.04 39.28
N ASN A 655 -30.94 7.44 39.15
CA ASN A 655 -30.43 8.17 38.03
C ASN A 655 -29.60 7.29 37.05
N ARG A 656 -30.26 6.75 36.04
CA ARG A 656 -29.61 5.95 34.98
C ARG A 656 -28.67 6.76 34.07
N ARG A 657 -28.77 8.10 34.01
CA ARG A 657 -27.91 8.97 33.20
C ARG A 657 -26.46 8.94 33.65
N ILE A 658 -26.18 8.46 34.89
CA ILE A 658 -24.80 8.32 35.37
C ILE A 658 -23.98 7.34 34.53
N HIS A 659 -24.57 6.26 34.00
CA HIS A 659 -23.89 5.30 33.14
C HIS A 659 -23.50 5.93 31.82
N TRP A 660 -24.39 6.73 31.19
CA TRP A 660 -24.12 7.44 29.94
C TRP A 660 -23.04 8.50 30.13
N SER A 661 -23.12 9.32 31.16
CA SER A 661 -22.11 10.36 31.41
C SER A 661 -20.75 9.77 31.79
N THR A 662 -20.70 8.71 32.60
CA THR A 662 -19.43 8.03 32.93
C THR A 662 -18.83 7.34 31.70
N ALA A 663 -19.64 6.72 30.84
CA ALA A 663 -19.20 6.12 29.60
C ALA A 663 -18.63 7.18 28.62
N ALA A 664 -19.28 8.37 28.53
CA ALA A 664 -18.77 9.44 27.68
C ALA A 664 -17.34 9.88 28.07
N TRP A 665 -17.14 10.12 29.36
CA TRP A 665 -15.84 10.52 29.90
C TRP A 665 -14.78 9.41 29.89
N SER A 666 -15.22 8.13 29.97
CA SER A 666 -14.31 6.97 30.06
C SER A 666 -13.99 6.34 28.73
N LEU A 667 -14.83 6.49 27.70
CA LEU A 667 -14.68 5.90 26.37
C LEU A 667 -14.60 6.99 25.30
N LEU A 668 -15.66 7.78 25.07
CA LEU A 668 -15.73 8.72 23.95
C LEU A 668 -14.61 9.76 23.99
N VAL A 669 -14.47 10.47 25.11
CA VAL A 669 -13.46 11.53 25.23
C VAL A 669 -12.03 11.03 25.02
N PRO A 670 -11.59 9.90 25.61
CA PRO A 670 -10.28 9.33 25.33
C PRO A 670 -10.06 8.92 23.86
N PHE A 671 -11.07 8.43 23.17
CA PHE A 671 -10.96 8.09 21.74
C PHE A 671 -10.74 9.35 20.88
N VAL A 672 -11.56 10.39 21.10
CA VAL A 672 -11.43 11.67 20.37
C VAL A 672 -10.06 12.31 20.62
N LEU A 673 -9.63 12.34 21.88
CA LEU A 673 -8.30 12.86 22.24
C LEU A 673 -7.17 12.03 21.63
N ALA A 674 -7.30 10.70 21.62
CA ALA A 674 -6.31 9.82 20.99
C ALA A 674 -6.23 10.06 19.47
N GLY A 675 -7.38 10.27 18.81
CA GLY A 675 -7.43 10.64 17.39
C GLY A 675 -6.65 11.92 17.11
N PHE A 676 -6.94 12.96 17.88
CA PHE A 676 -6.27 14.26 17.74
C PHE A 676 -4.76 14.16 18.04
N VAL A 677 -4.39 13.59 19.19
CA VAL A 677 -2.98 13.43 19.59
C VAL A 677 -2.22 12.57 18.61
N GLY A 678 -2.82 11.50 18.08
CA GLY A 678 -2.21 10.61 17.09
C GLY A 678 -1.89 11.36 15.79
N CYS A 679 -2.82 12.16 15.30
CA CYS A 679 -2.59 12.99 14.13
C CYS A 679 -1.49 14.04 14.36
N VAL A 680 -1.52 14.77 15.49
CA VAL A 680 -0.50 15.77 15.83
C VAL A 680 0.88 15.16 15.97
N VAL A 681 1.03 14.07 16.74
CA VAL A 681 2.32 13.38 16.92
C VAL A 681 2.80 12.80 15.57
N GLY A 682 1.89 12.19 14.80
CA GLY A 682 2.20 11.67 13.49
C GLY A 682 2.71 12.73 12.52
N THR A 683 2.06 13.89 12.47
CA THR A 683 2.47 15.03 11.63
C THR A 683 3.82 15.58 12.06
N TRP A 684 4.07 15.71 13.36
CA TRP A 684 5.38 16.15 13.86
C TRP A 684 6.49 15.16 13.51
N LEU A 685 6.27 13.87 13.67
CA LEU A 685 7.22 12.83 13.26
C LEU A 685 7.48 12.82 11.75
N ALA A 686 6.49 13.21 10.95
CA ALA A 686 6.60 13.31 9.49
C ALA A 686 7.28 14.62 9.01
N TYR A 687 7.34 15.64 9.86
CA TYR A 687 7.81 16.99 9.51
C TYR A 687 9.16 17.02 8.75
N PRO A 688 10.21 16.26 9.14
CA PRO A 688 11.47 16.27 8.40
C PRO A 688 11.37 15.84 6.94
N LYS A 689 10.31 15.13 6.58
CA LYS A 689 10.05 14.60 5.23
C LYS A 689 9.07 15.45 4.43
N THR A 690 8.35 16.34 5.10
CA THR A 690 7.26 17.12 4.50
C THR A 690 7.55 18.64 4.47
N ALA A 691 8.67 19.05 5.03
CA ALA A 691 9.07 20.45 5.11
C ALA A 691 9.22 21.11 3.74
N ASP A 692 9.64 20.35 2.73
CA ASP A 692 9.89 20.83 1.37
C ASP A 692 8.62 20.86 0.49
N GLY A 693 7.42 20.77 1.09
CA GLY A 693 6.14 20.87 0.39
C GLY A 693 5.65 19.61 -0.32
N ALA A 694 6.45 18.56 -0.38
CA ALA A 694 6.13 17.29 -1.06
C ALA A 694 5.25 16.37 -0.20
N SER A 695 4.14 16.85 0.36
CA SER A 695 3.33 16.08 1.29
C SER A 695 1.95 15.71 0.74
N TYR A 696 1.55 14.44 0.87
CA TYR A 696 0.16 13.99 0.71
C TYR A 696 -0.68 14.15 2.00
N ILE A 697 -0.10 14.66 3.09
CA ILE A 697 -0.82 14.89 4.33
C ILE A 697 -1.64 16.18 4.18
N SER A 698 -2.89 16.01 3.75
CA SER A 698 -3.84 17.12 3.66
C SER A 698 -4.60 17.32 4.98
N GLY A 699 -5.12 18.52 5.22
CA GLY A 699 -5.98 18.78 6.36
C GLY A 699 -7.26 17.93 6.33
N SER A 700 -7.80 17.66 5.15
CA SER A 700 -8.94 16.76 4.96
C SER A 700 -8.64 15.31 5.35
N PHE A 701 -7.45 14.80 5.04
CA PHE A 701 -7.00 13.49 5.46
C PHE A 701 -6.92 13.38 7.00
N LEU A 702 -6.29 14.36 7.66
CA LEU A 702 -6.20 14.39 9.12
C LEU A 702 -7.58 14.48 9.78
N LEU A 703 -8.47 15.31 9.23
CA LEU A 703 -9.85 15.42 9.69
C LEU A 703 -10.59 14.09 9.55
N LEU A 704 -10.46 13.40 8.43
CA LEU A 704 -11.05 12.08 8.20
C LEU A 704 -10.56 11.05 9.22
N CYS A 705 -9.27 11.04 9.55
CA CYS A 705 -8.70 10.19 10.58
C CYS A 705 -9.33 10.46 11.97
N VAL A 706 -9.42 11.73 12.36
CA VAL A 706 -10.04 12.13 13.65
C VAL A 706 -11.52 11.78 13.67
N LEU A 707 -12.25 12.00 12.58
CA LEU A 707 -13.67 11.65 12.47
C LEU A 707 -13.89 10.12 12.55
N ALA A 708 -13.09 9.34 11.85
CA ALA A 708 -13.20 7.86 11.89
C ALA A 708 -13.02 7.34 13.32
N VAL A 709 -12.00 7.81 14.04
CA VAL A 709 -11.77 7.45 15.44
C VAL A 709 -12.87 7.96 16.34
N SER A 710 -13.41 9.14 16.11
CA SER A 710 -14.51 9.71 16.89
C SER A 710 -15.80 8.90 16.71
N VAL A 711 -16.11 8.45 15.49
CA VAL A 711 -17.23 7.55 15.21
C VAL A 711 -17.07 6.23 15.96
N MET A 712 -15.86 5.64 15.97
CA MET A 712 -15.59 4.44 16.77
C MET A 712 -15.78 4.69 18.26
N GLY A 713 -15.35 5.84 18.76
CA GLY A 713 -15.57 6.28 20.14
C GLY A 713 -17.07 6.42 20.48
N LEU A 714 -17.87 6.96 19.56
CA LEU A 714 -19.33 7.08 19.68
C LEU A 714 -20.01 5.70 19.74
N LEU A 715 -19.60 4.78 18.88
CA LEU A 715 -20.12 3.40 18.88
C LEU A 715 -19.76 2.68 20.20
N ALA A 716 -18.51 2.81 20.66
CA ALA A 716 -18.07 2.23 21.92
C ALA A 716 -18.82 2.83 23.12
N TRP A 717 -19.04 4.14 23.12
CA TRP A 717 -19.82 4.85 24.12
C TRP A 717 -21.28 4.39 24.16
N GLY A 718 -21.97 4.41 23.01
CA GLY A 718 -23.38 4.06 22.92
C GLY A 718 -23.63 2.61 23.35
N TRP A 719 -22.83 1.69 22.81
CA TRP A 719 -22.93 0.28 23.15
C TRP A 719 -22.57 -0.01 24.62
N GLY A 720 -21.46 0.53 25.12
CA GLY A 720 -21.01 0.36 26.50
C GLY A 720 -21.99 0.92 27.50
N ALA A 721 -22.51 2.14 27.30
CA ALA A 721 -23.51 2.76 28.16
C ALA A 721 -24.83 1.97 28.20
N HIS A 722 -25.30 1.51 27.03
CA HIS A 722 -26.52 0.72 26.91
C HIS A 722 -26.43 -0.61 27.68
N VAL A 723 -25.33 -1.36 27.50
CA VAL A 723 -25.12 -2.64 28.15
C VAL A 723 -24.98 -2.43 29.68
N ALA A 724 -24.23 -1.41 30.12
CA ALA A 724 -24.08 -1.10 31.55
C ALA A 724 -25.42 -0.70 32.20
N ALA A 725 -26.24 0.10 31.50
CA ALA A 725 -27.56 0.48 31.98
C ALA A 725 -28.52 -0.71 32.11
N ARG A 726 -28.47 -1.68 31.17
CA ARG A 726 -29.23 -2.93 31.27
C ARG A 726 -28.77 -3.80 32.45
N GLN A 727 -27.46 -3.98 32.62
CA GLN A 727 -26.90 -4.75 33.72
C GLN A 727 -27.24 -4.12 35.08
N ALA A 728 -27.30 -2.80 35.17
CA ALA A 728 -27.73 -2.10 36.38
C ALA A 728 -29.23 -2.29 36.68
N ALA A 729 -30.09 -2.39 35.65
CA ALA A 729 -31.52 -2.65 35.81
C ALA A 729 -31.80 -4.07 36.35
N GLU A 730 -30.95 -5.03 36.03
CA GLU A 730 -31.05 -6.43 36.48
C GLU A 730 -30.35 -6.67 37.85
N TRP A 731 -29.69 -5.64 38.38
CA TRP A 731 -28.95 -5.75 39.63
C TRP A 731 -29.93 -5.91 40.82
N ARG A 732 -29.70 -6.93 41.61
CA ARG A 732 -30.39 -7.16 42.87
C ARG A 732 -29.38 -7.19 44.01
N PRO A 733 -29.71 -6.61 45.20
CA PRO A 733 -28.87 -6.79 46.36
C PRO A 733 -28.76 -8.31 46.64
N ARG A 734 -27.54 -8.81 46.74
CA ARG A 734 -27.32 -10.16 47.26
C ARG A 734 -27.34 -10.01 48.79
N GLY A 735 -28.27 -10.68 49.40
CA GLY A 735 -28.17 -10.91 50.86
C GLY A 735 -26.87 -11.69 51.10
N ASP A 736 -26.10 -11.21 52.08
CA ASP A 736 -24.85 -11.86 52.50
C ASP A 736 -25.15 -13.24 53.08
#